data_2b016f0c525f418eb9ac9cba3292200a
#
_entry.id   2b016f0c525f418eb9ac9cba3292200a
#
_cell.length_a   1.000
_cell.length_b   1.000
_cell.length_c   1.000
_cell.angle_alpha   90.00
_cell.angle_beta   90.00
_cell.angle_gamma   90.00
#
_symmetry.space_group_name_H-M   'P 1'
#
loop_
_entity.id
_entity.type
_entity.pdbx_description
1 polymer ?
#
loop_
_entity_poly.entity_id
_entity_poly.type
_entity_poly.pdbx_seq_one_letter_code
_entity_poly.pdbx_strand_id
1 'polypeptide(L)'
;MLTLLKREILSFLNSLTGYIVVGVFLLITGLFMWVIPYESNILDNGYATIDTLFTLAPWVFMFLVPAITMRSFADEKKSGTIELLQTKPLTDFQIIFAKYAAGVVLVLFSVAPTLVYYFSVYQLGFPAGNIDSGSVMGSYFGLIFLAAAFVAIGVFASSVTDNQIISFIIALFLSWFFFDGFASISSLDVFGKVDNILLNLGMLEHYISMSRGVLDTRDMIYFISLSAVFIVLTQLSLQRGKNAAKSFSERAGVKLVSVLIIIIAINIIGGFLFKRFDLTAEKRYSLSPTTIELINKLDDVVYVKIYLEGDFPADFKRLRNKTKEMLDEFRAYGKNKIEYEFINPSANPDKKQREKLYRQLVKQGLQPTTYKLNEKEGAVENTIFPGAVVYYREKEMPLQLLKSRLGDMPLEMLNNSIEDLEYEISNTIRKLSEDKKDKVAFVMGHGELDKPFVADIAGALSEYYIVDTVAINARLKSLDDFKAIIIAKPDTAFDEKDKFIIDQFIMRGGKVLWLVDGCEASMDSLQNASATLGMPVDVNLADQLFKYGVRINTNVIQDLRAAEIPAPTGYVGNQVQWGLQPWLFFPLIVPTSEHPVVRNLNAIRTEFISSIDTVGAKGVKKTILLASSKYSRTLPTPVKVGLEILVNKPDEGLFSKSYEPVAVLLEGEFESVFTNRVPPSIQLSKEIGFKEKSVANKMIVISDGDVIKNKYKASTGEVFPLGFDTYTEQTYGNKKFILNCVNYLCDDSGLISVRARELKIRLLDKKKIAKQRLQWQLLNVALPVVLIIIFGIVQTVLRKRRYAK
;
A
#
# COMPACT_ATOMS: atom_id res chain seq x y z
N MET A 1 26.38 13.14 -40.19
CA MET A 1 25.30 12.71 -39.38
C MET A 1 24.48 13.88 -38.79
N LEU A 2 25.06 14.78 -38.01
CA LEU A 2 24.33 15.91 -37.38
C LEU A 2 23.63 16.85 -38.39
N THR A 3 24.21 17.09 -39.55
CA THR A 3 23.60 17.89 -40.65
C THR A 3 22.33 17.21 -41.19
N LEU A 4 22.35 15.88 -41.30
CA LEU A 4 21.18 15.11 -41.72
C LEU A 4 20.10 15.15 -40.68
N LEU A 5 20.42 14.90 -39.39
CA LEU A 5 19.53 15.05 -38.27
C LEU A 5 18.83 16.40 -38.26
N LYS A 6 19.59 17.49 -38.38
CA LYS A 6 19.04 18.84 -38.41
C LYS A 6 18.13 19.06 -39.62
N ARG A 7 18.48 18.51 -40.79
CA ARG A 7 17.65 18.58 -41.99
C ARG A 7 16.28 17.90 -41.78
N GLU A 8 16.26 16.71 -41.21
CA GLU A 8 15.03 15.96 -40.96
C GLU A 8 14.12 16.71 -39.96
N ILE A 9 14.66 17.19 -38.84
CA ILE A 9 13.91 17.99 -37.89
C ILE A 9 13.34 19.25 -38.49
N LEU A 10 14.15 20.00 -39.22
CA LEU A 10 13.73 21.24 -39.89
C LEU A 10 12.71 20.97 -41.03
N SER A 11 12.83 19.88 -41.73
CA SER A 11 11.88 19.49 -42.78
C SER A 11 10.48 19.28 -42.18
N PHE A 12 10.37 18.59 -41.06
CA PHE A 12 9.11 18.38 -40.35
C PHE A 12 8.54 19.67 -39.76
N LEU A 13 9.37 20.44 -39.04
CA LEU A 13 8.97 21.72 -38.41
C LEU A 13 8.68 22.85 -39.43
N ASN A 14 9.08 22.72 -40.70
CA ASN A 14 8.70 23.62 -41.79
C ASN A 14 7.41 23.17 -42.52
N SER A 15 6.86 22.05 -42.16
CA SER A 15 5.63 21.46 -42.76
C SER A 15 4.41 21.83 -41.96
N LEU A 16 3.36 22.32 -42.57
CA LEU A 16 2.06 22.55 -41.92
C LEU A 16 1.49 21.25 -41.32
N THR A 17 1.69 20.15 -42.03
CA THR A 17 1.25 18.82 -41.59
C THR A 17 1.86 18.42 -40.20
N GLY A 18 3.13 18.77 -39.97
CA GLY A 18 3.78 18.50 -38.68
C GLY A 18 3.08 19.20 -37.52
N TYR A 19 2.73 20.47 -37.67
CA TYR A 19 1.99 21.20 -36.62
C TYR A 19 0.58 20.71 -36.42
N ILE A 20 -0.12 20.30 -37.49
CA ILE A 20 -1.46 19.70 -37.38
C ILE A 20 -1.40 18.40 -36.58
N VAL A 21 -0.47 17.52 -36.88
CA VAL A 21 -0.33 16.22 -36.20
C VAL A 21 -0.02 16.41 -34.70
N VAL A 22 0.89 17.33 -34.36
CA VAL A 22 1.18 17.66 -32.96
C VAL A 22 -0.01 18.32 -32.28
N GLY A 23 -0.69 19.24 -32.97
CA GLY A 23 -1.89 19.92 -32.46
C GLY A 23 -3.02 18.95 -32.15
N VAL A 24 -3.26 17.98 -33.03
CA VAL A 24 -4.28 16.92 -32.83
C VAL A 24 -3.93 16.06 -31.61
N PHE A 25 -2.66 15.67 -31.44
CA PHE A 25 -2.20 14.95 -30.26
C PHE A 25 -2.51 15.72 -28.96
N LEU A 26 -2.13 17.01 -28.90
CA LEU A 26 -2.36 17.84 -27.72
C LEU A 26 -3.84 18.11 -27.47
N LEU A 27 -4.62 18.27 -28.52
CA LEU A 27 -6.06 18.47 -28.42
C LEU A 27 -6.77 17.23 -27.87
N ILE A 28 -6.46 16.05 -28.41
CA ILE A 28 -7.05 14.78 -27.94
C ILE A 28 -6.68 14.57 -26.46
N THR A 29 -5.41 14.63 -26.11
CA THR A 29 -4.97 14.42 -24.73
C THR A 29 -5.57 15.47 -23.78
N GLY A 30 -5.62 16.73 -24.16
CA GLY A 30 -6.23 17.80 -23.39
C GLY A 30 -7.73 17.63 -23.17
N LEU A 31 -8.48 17.25 -24.22
CA LEU A 31 -9.92 17.02 -24.12
C LEU A 31 -10.26 15.84 -23.19
N PHE A 32 -9.60 14.70 -23.35
CA PHE A 32 -9.87 13.53 -22.51
C PHE A 32 -9.46 13.74 -21.05
N MET A 33 -8.37 14.45 -20.78
CA MET A 33 -7.88 14.66 -19.42
C MET A 33 -8.60 15.78 -18.65
N TRP A 34 -9.16 16.80 -19.35
CA TRP A 34 -9.65 18.01 -18.68
C TRP A 34 -11.12 18.35 -18.95
N VAL A 35 -11.72 17.85 -20.06
CA VAL A 35 -13.06 18.28 -20.50
C VAL A 35 -14.06 17.15 -20.49
N ILE A 36 -13.76 16.04 -21.15
CA ILE A 36 -14.71 14.92 -21.32
C ILE A 36 -14.93 14.24 -19.97
N PRO A 37 -16.19 14.10 -19.50
CA PRO A 37 -16.51 13.45 -18.24
C PRO A 37 -16.34 11.93 -18.35
N TYR A 38 -15.14 11.44 -18.13
CA TYR A 38 -14.76 10.03 -18.17
C TYR A 38 -13.76 9.74 -17.05
N GLU A 39 -13.46 8.47 -16.78
CA GLU A 39 -12.49 8.05 -15.78
C GLU A 39 -11.08 8.67 -15.95
N SER A 40 -10.80 9.18 -17.14
CA SER A 40 -9.55 9.90 -17.45
C SER A 40 -9.54 11.36 -17.02
N ASN A 41 -10.67 11.94 -16.59
CA ASN A 41 -10.76 13.36 -16.26
C ASN A 41 -10.15 13.66 -14.88
N ILE A 42 -9.09 14.45 -14.86
CA ILE A 42 -8.35 14.81 -13.62
C ILE A 42 -9.24 15.59 -12.65
N LEU A 43 -10.06 16.52 -13.14
CA LEU A 43 -10.91 17.37 -12.29
C LEU A 43 -12.03 16.58 -11.62
N ASP A 44 -12.56 15.55 -12.30
CA ASP A 44 -13.63 14.71 -11.79
C ASP A 44 -13.10 13.65 -10.81
N ASN A 45 -11.91 13.11 -11.06
CA ASN A 45 -11.24 12.16 -10.19
C ASN A 45 -10.77 12.78 -8.87
N GLY A 46 -10.45 14.08 -8.85
CA GLY A 46 -10.09 14.81 -7.64
C GLY A 46 -8.71 14.47 -7.03
N TYR A 47 -7.88 13.66 -7.70
CA TYR A 47 -6.52 13.33 -7.28
C TYR A 47 -5.48 14.21 -7.95
N ALA A 48 -4.45 14.63 -7.20
CA ALA A 48 -3.35 15.45 -7.71
C ALA A 48 -2.30 14.58 -8.43
N THR A 49 -2.69 13.97 -9.56
CA THR A 49 -1.85 13.15 -10.42
C THR A 49 -2.13 13.44 -11.90
N ILE A 50 -1.16 13.16 -12.76
CA ILE A 50 -1.29 13.18 -14.22
C ILE A 50 -1.10 11.79 -14.84
N ASP A 51 -1.30 10.72 -14.06
CA ASP A 51 -1.12 9.32 -14.51
C ASP A 51 -1.95 9.00 -15.74
N THR A 52 -3.10 9.65 -15.88
CA THR A 52 -3.97 9.56 -17.07
C THR A 52 -3.24 9.91 -18.37
N LEU A 53 -2.30 10.88 -18.34
CA LEU A 53 -1.50 11.19 -19.52
C LEU A 53 -0.70 9.98 -19.99
N PHE A 54 -0.06 9.28 -19.03
CA PHE A 54 0.81 8.14 -19.34
C PHE A 54 0.02 6.88 -19.74
N THR A 55 -1.25 6.80 -19.36
CA THR A 55 -2.16 5.74 -19.82
C THR A 55 -2.70 6.04 -21.21
N LEU A 56 -3.03 7.29 -21.51
CA LEU A 56 -3.62 7.71 -22.78
C LEU A 56 -2.59 7.91 -23.90
N ALA A 57 -1.42 8.50 -23.59
CA ALA A 57 -0.41 8.85 -24.58
C ALA A 57 0.06 7.68 -25.46
N PRO A 58 0.27 6.43 -24.97
CA PRO A 58 0.63 5.30 -25.81
C PRO A 58 -0.34 5.06 -26.97
N TRP A 59 -1.64 5.15 -26.70
CA TRP A 59 -2.70 4.95 -27.72
C TRP A 59 -2.68 6.05 -28.78
N VAL A 60 -2.45 7.30 -28.39
CA VAL A 60 -2.34 8.43 -29.33
C VAL A 60 -1.01 8.38 -30.09
N PHE A 61 0.07 7.86 -29.47
CA PHE A 61 1.37 7.66 -30.13
C PHE A 61 1.30 6.65 -31.27
N MET A 62 0.40 5.66 -31.21
CA MET A 62 0.18 4.74 -32.33
C MET A 62 -0.20 5.45 -33.62
N PHE A 63 -0.77 6.65 -33.54
CA PHE A 63 -1.09 7.49 -34.71
C PHE A 63 -0.06 8.59 -34.91
N LEU A 64 0.38 9.24 -33.85
CA LEU A 64 1.35 10.35 -33.89
C LEU A 64 2.69 9.91 -34.49
N VAL A 65 3.25 8.79 -33.99
CA VAL A 65 4.59 8.35 -34.37
C VAL A 65 4.64 7.86 -35.82
N PRO A 66 3.68 7.03 -36.33
CA PRO A 66 3.60 6.72 -37.74
C PRO A 66 3.46 7.96 -38.63
N ALA A 67 2.66 8.97 -38.23
CA ALA A 67 2.50 10.21 -38.99
C ALA A 67 3.80 11.03 -39.07
N ILE A 68 4.64 11.00 -38.05
CA ILE A 68 5.97 11.64 -38.05
C ILE A 68 6.95 10.85 -38.94
N THR A 69 6.93 9.51 -38.87
CA THR A 69 7.97 8.65 -39.46
C THR A 69 7.68 8.16 -40.89
N MET A 70 6.40 8.18 -41.32
CA MET A 70 5.99 7.61 -42.61
C MET A 70 6.74 8.17 -43.81
N ARG A 71 7.27 9.40 -43.72
CA ARG A 71 8.00 10.08 -44.78
C ARG A 71 9.50 9.81 -44.76
N SER A 72 10.05 9.24 -43.67
CA SER A 72 11.47 9.17 -43.39
C SER A 72 12.29 8.55 -44.52
N PHE A 73 11.84 7.45 -45.11
CA PHE A 73 12.44 6.77 -46.23
C PHE A 73 11.53 6.68 -47.46
N ALA A 74 10.21 6.59 -47.26
CA ALA A 74 9.26 6.39 -48.34
C ALA A 74 9.29 7.54 -49.36
N ASP A 75 9.41 8.79 -48.91
CA ASP A 75 9.53 9.95 -49.79
C ASP A 75 10.83 9.94 -50.60
N GLU A 76 11.95 9.59 -49.96
CA GLU A 76 13.26 9.52 -50.62
C GLU A 76 13.33 8.37 -51.61
N LYS A 77 12.67 7.26 -51.35
CA LYS A 77 12.51 6.13 -52.27
C LYS A 77 11.66 6.53 -53.47
N LYS A 78 10.49 7.13 -53.22
CA LYS A 78 9.57 7.59 -54.25
C LYS A 78 10.17 8.63 -55.18
N SER A 79 10.99 9.53 -54.64
CA SER A 79 11.66 10.62 -55.41
C SER A 79 13.03 10.24 -55.97
N GLY A 80 13.54 9.02 -55.73
CA GLY A 80 14.87 8.57 -56.15
C GLY A 80 16.03 9.23 -55.39
N THR A 81 15.75 10.11 -54.41
CA THR A 81 16.78 10.86 -53.72
C THR A 81 17.59 10.04 -52.70
N ILE A 82 17.13 8.83 -52.38
CA ILE A 82 17.84 7.89 -51.51
C ILE A 82 19.20 7.50 -52.10
N GLU A 83 19.32 7.37 -53.43
CA GLU A 83 20.55 7.04 -54.09
C GLU A 83 21.58 8.17 -53.94
N LEU A 84 21.14 9.43 -54.03
CA LEU A 84 22.00 10.62 -53.81
C LEU A 84 22.46 10.69 -52.33
N LEU A 85 21.66 10.25 -51.41
CA LEU A 85 22.05 10.24 -50.02
C LEU A 85 23.10 9.16 -49.75
N GLN A 86 22.99 8.01 -50.41
CA GLN A 86 23.94 6.90 -50.29
C GLN A 86 25.28 7.11 -50.98
N THR A 87 25.38 8.07 -51.90
CA THR A 87 26.68 8.48 -52.49
C THR A 87 27.50 9.40 -51.57
N LYS A 88 26.90 9.93 -50.49
CA LYS A 88 27.63 10.76 -49.51
C LYS A 88 28.51 9.90 -48.61
N PRO A 89 29.58 10.47 -48.00
CA PRO A 89 30.48 9.73 -47.10
C PRO A 89 29.82 9.46 -45.75
N LEU A 90 28.68 8.75 -45.77
CA LEU A 90 27.90 8.35 -44.63
C LEU A 90 27.65 6.83 -44.69
N THR A 91 27.79 6.15 -43.52
CA THR A 91 27.41 4.74 -43.46
C THR A 91 25.86 4.59 -43.40
N ASP A 92 25.31 3.48 -43.87
CA ASP A 92 23.86 3.19 -43.75
C ASP A 92 23.39 3.36 -42.32
N PHE A 93 24.17 2.90 -41.33
CA PHE A 93 23.84 3.05 -39.92
C PHE A 93 23.75 4.54 -39.52
N GLN A 94 24.66 5.40 -39.96
CA GLN A 94 24.60 6.83 -39.65
C GLN A 94 23.38 7.52 -40.24
N ILE A 95 22.94 7.07 -41.44
CA ILE A 95 21.72 7.59 -42.09
C ILE A 95 20.49 7.16 -41.28
N ILE A 96 20.38 5.89 -40.96
CA ILE A 96 19.24 5.32 -40.18
C ILE A 96 19.17 5.96 -38.80
N PHE A 97 20.32 6.04 -38.11
CA PHE A 97 20.37 6.62 -36.77
C PHE A 97 20.03 8.12 -36.76
N ALA A 98 20.44 8.88 -37.77
CA ALA A 98 20.08 10.30 -37.91
C ALA A 98 18.57 10.50 -38.07
N LYS A 99 17.89 9.66 -38.87
CA LYS A 99 16.43 9.69 -39.07
C LYS A 99 15.68 9.21 -37.84
N TYR A 100 16.15 8.13 -37.19
CA TYR A 100 15.63 7.62 -35.92
C TYR A 100 15.71 8.70 -34.83
N ALA A 101 16.88 9.27 -34.62
CA ALA A 101 17.08 10.33 -33.63
C ALA A 101 16.22 11.58 -33.92
N ALA A 102 16.05 11.93 -35.19
CA ALA A 102 15.16 13.02 -35.59
C ALA A 102 13.71 12.72 -35.20
N GLY A 103 13.23 11.50 -35.43
CA GLY A 103 11.89 11.06 -35.03
C GLY A 103 11.70 11.14 -33.50
N VAL A 104 12.66 10.64 -32.72
CA VAL A 104 12.61 10.73 -31.26
C VAL A 104 12.55 12.18 -30.77
N VAL A 105 13.40 13.06 -31.33
CA VAL A 105 13.38 14.51 -30.98
C VAL A 105 12.05 15.15 -31.32
N LEU A 106 11.43 14.79 -32.43
CA LEU A 106 10.13 15.32 -32.84
C LEU A 106 8.99 14.85 -31.94
N VAL A 107 9.02 13.60 -31.46
CA VAL A 107 8.06 13.12 -30.47
C VAL A 107 8.28 13.82 -29.12
N LEU A 108 9.52 14.01 -28.68
CA LEU A 108 9.81 14.79 -27.47
C LEU A 108 9.31 16.23 -27.58
N PHE A 109 9.47 16.86 -28.74
CA PHE A 109 8.91 18.17 -29.02
C PHE A 109 7.37 18.18 -28.93
N SER A 110 6.71 17.11 -29.38
CA SER A 110 5.26 16.98 -29.32
C SER A 110 4.75 16.78 -27.88
N VAL A 111 5.53 16.11 -27.04
CA VAL A 111 5.20 15.85 -25.61
C VAL A 111 5.51 17.04 -24.71
N ALA A 112 6.51 17.85 -25.03
CA ALA A 112 6.97 18.95 -24.18
C ALA A 112 5.85 19.91 -23.71
N PRO A 113 4.84 20.30 -24.51
CA PRO A 113 3.74 21.16 -24.06
C PRO A 113 2.85 20.52 -22.99
N THR A 114 2.83 19.18 -22.84
CA THR A 114 2.05 18.50 -21.78
C THR A 114 2.59 18.78 -20.38
N LEU A 115 3.79 19.36 -20.25
CA LEU A 115 4.31 19.83 -18.96
C LEU A 115 3.40 20.92 -18.33
N VAL A 116 2.54 21.58 -19.12
CA VAL A 116 1.49 22.47 -18.61
C VAL A 116 0.54 21.72 -17.68
N TYR A 117 0.25 20.45 -17.95
CA TYR A 117 -0.64 19.63 -17.11
C TYR A 117 -0.02 19.39 -15.72
N TYR A 118 1.29 19.11 -15.67
CA TYR A 118 2.00 19.01 -14.39
C TYR A 118 1.89 20.31 -13.59
N PHE A 119 2.16 21.46 -14.22
CA PHE A 119 2.06 22.76 -13.57
C PHE A 119 0.64 23.04 -13.07
N SER A 120 -0.38 22.70 -13.85
CA SER A 120 -1.78 22.88 -13.49
C SER A 120 -2.17 22.04 -12.28
N VAL A 121 -1.79 20.77 -12.25
CA VAL A 121 -2.04 19.88 -11.11
C VAL A 121 -1.24 20.31 -9.87
N TYR A 122 -0.01 20.80 -10.05
CA TYR A 122 0.80 21.39 -8.97
C TYR A 122 0.07 22.56 -8.28
N GLN A 123 -0.57 23.43 -9.07
CA GLN A 123 -1.33 24.57 -8.56
C GLN A 123 -2.69 24.19 -7.98
N LEU A 124 -3.31 23.14 -8.48
CA LEU A 124 -4.61 22.63 -8.03
C LEU A 124 -4.50 21.68 -6.82
N GLY A 125 -3.34 21.18 -6.48
CA GLY A 125 -3.10 20.31 -5.33
C GLY A 125 -3.43 21.00 -4.00
N PHE A 126 -3.90 20.24 -3.01
CA PHE A 126 -4.13 20.73 -1.67
C PHE A 126 -3.24 19.99 -0.65
N PRO A 127 -2.33 20.69 0.04
CA PRO A 127 -1.88 22.06 -0.25
C PRO A 127 -1.24 22.21 -1.64
N ALA A 128 -1.08 23.44 -2.14
CA ALA A 128 -0.44 23.67 -3.42
C ALA A 128 0.97 23.03 -3.46
N GLY A 129 1.32 22.36 -4.56
CA GLY A 129 2.55 21.57 -4.66
C GLY A 129 2.41 20.11 -4.21
N ASN A 130 1.23 19.68 -3.76
CA ASN A 130 0.99 18.29 -3.35
C ASN A 130 0.81 17.35 -4.55
N ILE A 131 1.85 17.21 -5.37
CA ILE A 131 1.97 16.25 -6.48
C ILE A 131 3.26 15.46 -6.34
N ASP A 132 3.26 14.20 -6.75
CA ASP A 132 4.46 13.36 -6.77
C ASP A 132 5.31 13.68 -8.00
N SER A 133 6.20 14.66 -7.85
CA SER A 133 7.09 15.08 -8.93
C SER A 133 8.06 13.98 -9.39
N GLY A 134 8.47 13.09 -8.47
CA GLY A 134 9.36 11.97 -8.77
C GLY A 134 8.67 10.93 -9.65
N SER A 135 7.43 10.56 -9.30
CA SER A 135 6.60 9.67 -10.12
C SER A 135 6.40 10.23 -11.52
N VAL A 136 5.99 11.50 -11.62
CA VAL A 136 5.78 12.17 -12.91
C VAL A 136 7.04 12.15 -13.78
N MET A 137 8.20 12.47 -13.20
CA MET A 137 9.49 12.47 -13.92
C MET A 137 9.82 11.07 -14.44
N GLY A 138 9.67 10.03 -13.60
CA GLY A 138 9.90 8.65 -14.00
C GLY A 138 8.96 8.20 -15.12
N SER A 139 7.69 8.61 -15.06
CA SER A 139 6.69 8.29 -16.08
C SER A 139 7.00 8.95 -17.43
N TYR A 140 7.50 10.19 -17.44
CA TYR A 140 8.00 10.81 -18.69
C TYR A 140 9.20 10.06 -19.27
N PHE A 141 10.13 9.55 -18.44
CA PHE A 141 11.21 8.69 -18.94
C PHE A 141 10.66 7.41 -19.59
N GLY A 142 9.69 6.75 -18.94
CA GLY A 142 9.01 5.59 -19.52
C GLY A 142 8.37 5.89 -20.87
N LEU A 143 7.71 7.04 -20.98
CA LEU A 143 7.08 7.49 -22.24
C LEU A 143 8.11 7.76 -23.35
N ILE A 144 9.32 8.24 -23.00
CA ILE A 144 10.42 8.44 -23.94
C ILE A 144 10.94 7.10 -24.47
N PHE A 145 11.12 6.10 -23.63
CA PHE A 145 11.54 4.76 -24.07
C PHE A 145 10.52 4.12 -25.00
N LEU A 146 9.23 4.20 -24.67
CA LEU A 146 8.15 3.72 -25.52
C LEU A 146 8.13 4.46 -26.87
N ALA A 147 8.24 5.79 -26.86
CA ALA A 147 8.30 6.61 -28.06
C ALA A 147 9.47 6.21 -28.94
N ALA A 148 10.64 5.96 -28.37
CA ALA A 148 11.83 5.54 -29.07
C ALA A 148 11.62 4.19 -29.80
N ALA A 149 10.94 3.23 -29.15
CA ALA A 149 10.59 1.96 -29.78
C ALA A 149 9.59 2.15 -30.93
N PHE A 150 8.54 2.95 -30.74
CA PHE A 150 7.58 3.25 -31.80
C PHE A 150 8.24 3.97 -33.01
N VAL A 151 9.16 4.90 -32.75
CA VAL A 151 9.92 5.56 -33.82
C VAL A 151 10.78 4.56 -34.58
N ALA A 152 11.42 3.59 -33.91
CA ALA A 152 12.20 2.55 -34.58
C ALA A 152 11.30 1.70 -35.52
N ILE A 153 10.11 1.30 -35.04
CA ILE A 153 9.10 0.60 -35.84
C ILE A 153 8.67 1.43 -37.05
N GLY A 154 8.37 2.71 -36.84
CA GLY A 154 7.91 3.61 -37.90
C GLY A 154 8.98 3.87 -38.98
N VAL A 155 10.23 4.03 -38.57
CA VAL A 155 11.38 4.17 -39.49
C VAL A 155 11.57 2.88 -40.30
N PHE A 156 11.42 1.70 -39.67
CA PHE A 156 11.44 0.42 -40.37
C PHE A 156 10.32 0.32 -41.39
N ALA A 157 9.08 0.61 -41.01
CA ALA A 157 7.92 0.57 -41.91
C ALA A 157 8.11 1.48 -43.12
N SER A 158 8.67 2.69 -42.89
CA SER A 158 9.00 3.63 -43.95
C SER A 158 10.12 3.15 -44.91
N SER A 159 10.99 2.27 -44.41
CA SER A 159 12.06 1.67 -45.21
C SER A 159 11.61 0.53 -46.13
N VAL A 160 10.44 -0.09 -45.88
CA VAL A 160 9.94 -1.26 -46.63
C VAL A 160 9.20 -0.85 -47.88
N THR A 161 8.57 0.32 -47.93
CA THR A 161 7.70 0.79 -49.02
C THR A 161 8.12 2.18 -49.50
N ASP A 162 7.72 2.55 -50.71
CA ASP A 162 7.82 3.90 -51.30
C ASP A 162 6.54 4.73 -51.17
N ASN A 163 5.47 4.14 -50.62
CA ASN A 163 4.19 4.79 -50.39
C ASN A 163 4.04 5.19 -48.91
N GLN A 164 3.85 6.47 -48.65
CA GLN A 164 3.69 7.04 -47.30
C GLN A 164 2.49 6.45 -46.55
N ILE A 165 1.35 6.24 -47.25
CA ILE A 165 0.12 5.71 -46.63
C ILE A 165 0.30 4.24 -46.23
N ILE A 166 0.93 3.44 -47.07
CA ILE A 166 1.26 2.04 -46.74
C ILE A 166 2.23 1.99 -45.58
N SER A 167 3.25 2.86 -45.59
CA SER A 167 4.20 3.02 -44.46
C SER A 167 3.48 3.33 -43.16
N PHE A 168 2.54 4.28 -43.18
CA PHE A 168 1.73 4.63 -42.00
C PHE A 168 0.93 3.43 -41.47
N ILE A 169 0.23 2.69 -42.38
CA ILE A 169 -0.59 1.53 -41.99
C ILE A 169 0.29 0.43 -41.39
N ILE A 170 1.44 0.12 -42.00
CA ILE A 170 2.38 -0.88 -41.47
C ILE A 170 2.89 -0.46 -40.11
N ALA A 171 3.28 0.81 -39.95
CA ALA A 171 3.78 1.33 -38.66
C ALA A 171 2.70 1.28 -37.57
N LEU A 172 1.46 1.67 -37.89
CA LEU A 172 0.32 1.62 -36.99
C LEU A 172 0.05 0.17 -36.51
N PHE A 173 -0.04 -0.77 -37.47
CA PHE A 173 -0.31 -2.17 -37.14
C PHE A 173 0.81 -2.79 -36.31
N LEU A 174 2.07 -2.59 -36.68
CA LEU A 174 3.21 -3.11 -35.90
C LEU A 174 3.27 -2.49 -34.50
N SER A 175 3.04 -1.17 -34.39
CA SER A 175 3.03 -0.48 -33.10
C SER A 175 1.94 -1.03 -32.19
N TRP A 176 0.72 -1.23 -32.70
CA TRP A 176 -0.37 -1.86 -31.96
C TRP A 176 -0.05 -3.31 -31.59
N PHE A 177 0.47 -4.09 -32.53
CA PHE A 177 0.78 -5.50 -32.30
C PHE A 177 1.83 -5.69 -31.21
N PHE A 178 2.92 -4.92 -31.24
CA PHE A 178 3.96 -5.00 -30.20
C PHE A 178 3.52 -4.36 -28.89
N PHE A 179 2.61 -3.38 -28.90
CA PHE A 179 2.16 -2.75 -27.66
C PHE A 179 1.11 -3.63 -26.94
N ASP A 180 0.01 -3.95 -27.58
CA ASP A 180 -1.15 -4.62 -26.99
C ASP A 180 -1.44 -6.01 -27.56
N GLY A 181 -0.99 -6.31 -28.77
CA GLY A 181 -1.33 -7.55 -29.49
C GLY A 181 -0.88 -8.81 -28.73
N PHE A 182 0.30 -8.81 -28.13
CA PHE A 182 0.77 -9.94 -27.30
C PHE A 182 -0.07 -10.12 -26.04
N ALA A 183 -0.47 -9.04 -25.37
CA ALA A 183 -1.34 -9.10 -24.20
C ALA A 183 -2.74 -9.61 -24.59
N SER A 184 -3.29 -9.14 -25.71
CA SER A 184 -4.57 -9.60 -26.26
C SER A 184 -4.55 -11.09 -26.63
N ILE A 185 -3.45 -11.61 -27.18
CA ILE A 185 -3.30 -13.04 -27.51
C ILE A 185 -3.20 -13.87 -26.23
N SER A 186 -2.40 -13.41 -25.25
CA SER A 186 -2.23 -14.10 -23.97
C SER A 186 -3.54 -14.18 -23.19
N SER A 187 -4.42 -13.16 -23.29
CA SER A 187 -5.72 -13.15 -22.62
C SER A 187 -6.72 -14.20 -23.11
N LEU A 188 -6.43 -14.87 -24.24
CA LEU A 188 -7.25 -15.98 -24.74
C LEU A 188 -7.06 -17.28 -23.95
N ASP A 189 -6.03 -17.36 -23.12
CA ASP A 189 -5.70 -18.51 -22.23
C ASP A 189 -5.63 -19.86 -22.99
N VAL A 190 -5.13 -19.82 -24.24
CA VAL A 190 -5.09 -20.97 -25.13
C VAL A 190 -3.77 -21.74 -24.99
N PHE A 191 -2.68 -21.06 -24.65
CA PHE A 191 -1.32 -21.61 -24.71
C PHE A 191 -0.73 -21.99 -23.33
N GLY A 192 -1.49 -21.81 -22.24
CA GLY A 192 -1.11 -22.19 -20.88
C GLY A 192 0.20 -21.54 -20.44
N LYS A 193 1.26 -22.31 -20.13
CA LYS A 193 2.54 -21.76 -19.66
C LYS A 193 3.25 -20.81 -20.65
N VAL A 194 2.88 -20.86 -21.94
CA VAL A 194 3.44 -19.98 -22.98
C VAL A 194 2.84 -18.58 -22.89
N ASP A 195 1.67 -18.43 -22.29
CA ASP A 195 0.97 -17.13 -22.17
C ASP A 195 1.82 -16.10 -21.43
N ASN A 196 2.53 -16.53 -20.38
CA ASN A 196 3.46 -15.66 -19.65
C ASN A 196 4.66 -15.19 -20.50
N ILE A 197 5.13 -16.03 -21.43
CA ILE A 197 6.21 -15.67 -22.36
C ILE A 197 5.70 -14.65 -23.36
N LEU A 198 4.48 -14.83 -23.87
CA LEU A 198 3.83 -13.89 -24.79
C LEU A 198 3.63 -12.53 -24.15
N LEU A 199 3.13 -12.47 -22.92
CA LEU A 199 2.99 -11.22 -22.15
C LEU A 199 4.31 -10.46 -22.06
N ASN A 200 5.40 -11.16 -21.71
CA ASN A 200 6.74 -10.55 -21.57
C ASN A 200 7.37 -10.12 -22.91
N LEU A 201 6.82 -10.53 -24.05
CA LEU A 201 7.25 -10.02 -25.37
C LEU A 201 6.55 -8.70 -25.73
N GLY A 202 5.44 -8.36 -25.06
CA GLY A 202 4.68 -7.15 -25.30
C GLY A 202 5.27 -5.90 -24.64
N MET A 203 5.21 -4.74 -25.30
CA MET A 203 5.68 -3.48 -24.72
C MET A 203 4.84 -3.03 -23.52
N LEU A 204 3.54 -3.40 -23.47
CA LEU A 204 2.61 -2.94 -22.45
C LEU A 204 3.07 -3.36 -21.05
N GLU A 205 3.46 -4.63 -20.86
CA GLU A 205 3.90 -5.14 -19.57
C GLU A 205 5.14 -4.38 -19.03
N HIS A 206 6.11 -4.12 -19.89
CA HIS A 206 7.31 -3.33 -19.55
C HIS A 206 7.01 -1.84 -19.34
N TYR A 207 6.00 -1.30 -20.03
CA TYR A 207 5.64 0.10 -19.92
C TYR A 207 4.83 0.39 -18.65
N ILE A 208 4.02 -0.55 -18.16
CA ILE A 208 3.15 -0.37 -16.98
C ILE A 208 3.97 0.07 -15.75
N SER A 209 5.10 -0.55 -15.47
CA SER A 209 5.99 -0.16 -14.36
C SER A 209 6.52 1.26 -14.55
N MET A 210 7.02 1.56 -15.75
CA MET A 210 7.62 2.86 -16.07
C MET A 210 6.60 3.99 -16.05
N SER A 211 5.36 3.73 -16.47
CA SER A 211 4.26 4.72 -16.47
C SER A 211 3.83 5.16 -15.08
N ARG A 212 4.27 4.46 -14.02
CA ARG A 212 4.01 4.76 -12.61
C ARG A 212 5.20 5.44 -11.91
N GLY A 213 6.26 5.73 -12.66
CA GLY A 213 7.47 6.35 -12.11
C GLY A 213 8.52 5.38 -11.58
N VAL A 214 8.42 4.11 -11.93
CA VAL A 214 9.40 3.07 -11.59
C VAL A 214 10.24 2.73 -12.81
N LEU A 215 11.54 2.95 -12.73
CA LEU A 215 12.49 2.59 -13.79
C LEU A 215 13.21 1.30 -13.43
N ASP A 216 12.85 0.23 -14.13
CA ASP A 216 13.52 -1.05 -14.01
C ASP A 216 14.54 -1.20 -15.14
N THR A 217 15.76 -1.60 -14.82
CA THR A 217 16.80 -1.83 -15.84
C THR A 217 16.41 -2.90 -16.84
N ARG A 218 15.56 -3.89 -16.48
CA ARG A 218 14.99 -4.87 -17.41
C ARG A 218 14.19 -4.19 -18.51
N ASP A 219 13.29 -3.29 -18.12
CA ASP A 219 12.38 -2.63 -19.04
C ASP A 219 13.14 -1.69 -19.96
N MET A 220 14.14 -0.98 -19.42
CA MET A 220 15.05 -0.14 -20.23
C MET A 220 15.82 -0.98 -21.27
N ILE A 221 16.36 -2.13 -20.85
CA ILE A 221 17.08 -3.06 -21.74
C ILE A 221 16.13 -3.58 -22.82
N TYR A 222 14.89 -3.91 -22.46
CA TYR A 222 13.88 -4.38 -23.40
C TYR A 222 13.59 -3.34 -24.50
N PHE A 223 13.27 -2.08 -24.13
CA PHE A 223 12.99 -1.02 -25.11
C PHE A 223 14.18 -0.69 -25.99
N ILE A 224 15.38 -0.65 -25.44
CA ILE A 224 16.62 -0.47 -26.21
C ILE A 224 16.83 -1.64 -27.18
N SER A 225 16.61 -2.86 -26.73
CA SER A 225 16.73 -4.07 -27.53
C SER A 225 15.75 -4.10 -28.69
N LEU A 226 14.48 -3.78 -28.42
CA LEU A 226 13.43 -3.71 -29.44
C LEU A 226 13.75 -2.65 -30.50
N SER A 227 14.18 -1.45 -30.04
CA SER A 227 14.62 -0.40 -30.97
C SER A 227 15.80 -0.85 -31.84
N ALA A 228 16.79 -1.54 -31.24
CA ALA A 228 17.94 -2.07 -31.98
C ALA A 228 17.51 -3.11 -33.03
N VAL A 229 16.58 -4.01 -32.72
CA VAL A 229 16.02 -4.99 -33.70
C VAL A 229 15.46 -4.25 -34.91
N PHE A 230 14.58 -3.25 -34.69
CA PHE A 230 13.97 -2.54 -35.82
C PHE A 230 14.97 -1.68 -36.60
N ILE A 231 16.00 -1.13 -35.96
CA ILE A 231 17.11 -0.43 -36.63
C ILE A 231 17.89 -1.39 -37.54
N VAL A 232 18.16 -2.63 -37.05
CA VAL A 232 18.84 -3.66 -37.86
C VAL A 232 17.96 -4.10 -39.02
N LEU A 233 16.65 -4.32 -38.79
CA LEU A 233 15.68 -4.65 -39.84
C LEU A 233 15.64 -3.53 -40.90
N THR A 234 15.66 -2.27 -40.49
CA THR A 234 15.75 -1.12 -41.41
C THR A 234 17.03 -1.19 -42.25
N GLN A 235 18.17 -1.49 -41.64
CA GLN A 235 19.43 -1.63 -42.38
C GLN A 235 19.36 -2.74 -43.41
N LEU A 236 18.78 -3.89 -43.10
CA LEU A 236 18.61 -5.01 -44.02
C LEU A 236 17.63 -4.65 -45.14
N SER A 237 16.54 -3.94 -44.88
CA SER A 237 15.60 -3.45 -45.88
C SER A 237 16.27 -2.53 -46.93
N LEU A 238 17.12 -1.61 -46.48
CA LEU A 238 17.85 -0.70 -47.37
C LEU A 238 18.92 -1.41 -48.19
N GLN A 239 19.57 -2.45 -47.62
CA GLN A 239 20.58 -3.24 -48.29
C GLN A 239 20.00 -4.17 -49.37
N ARG A 240 18.77 -4.68 -49.18
CA ARG A 240 18.07 -5.46 -50.21
C ARG A 240 17.86 -4.71 -51.54
N GLY A 241 17.63 -3.41 -51.44
CA GLY A 241 17.53 -2.54 -52.63
C GLY A 241 18.82 -2.38 -53.42
N LYS A 242 20.01 -2.59 -52.81
CA LYS A 242 21.32 -2.41 -53.44
C LYS A 242 21.88 -3.62 -54.21
N ASN A 243 21.52 -4.85 -53.82
CA ASN A 243 22.16 -6.08 -54.27
C ASN A 243 21.15 -7.12 -54.70
N ALA A 244 21.03 -7.43 -55.99
CA ALA A 244 20.22 -8.48 -56.55
C ALA A 244 20.87 -9.88 -56.47
N ALA A 245 22.02 -10.06 -55.81
CA ALA A 245 22.80 -11.29 -55.83
C ALA A 245 22.53 -12.27 -54.69
N LYS A 246 22.38 -13.57 -54.96
CA LYS A 246 22.08 -14.67 -54.03
C LYS A 246 22.99 -14.75 -52.80
N SER A 247 24.27 -14.39 -52.89
CA SER A 247 25.24 -14.48 -51.77
C SER A 247 24.96 -13.49 -50.60
N PHE A 248 24.15 -12.45 -50.85
CA PHE A 248 23.77 -11.43 -49.89
C PHE A 248 22.73 -11.94 -48.87
N SER A 249 21.82 -12.82 -49.30
CA SER A 249 20.74 -13.36 -48.44
C SER A 249 21.28 -14.12 -47.23
N GLU A 250 22.35 -14.91 -47.37
CA GLU A 250 22.91 -15.69 -46.28
C GLU A 250 23.64 -14.85 -45.23
N ARG A 251 24.49 -13.89 -45.67
CA ARG A 251 25.20 -12.99 -44.74
C ARG A 251 24.24 -12.06 -43.99
N ALA A 252 23.18 -11.62 -44.61
CA ALA A 252 22.17 -10.77 -44.01
C ALA A 252 21.35 -11.54 -42.96
N GLY A 253 21.00 -12.80 -43.28
CA GLY A 253 20.34 -13.71 -42.35
C GLY A 253 21.22 -14.04 -41.13
N VAL A 254 22.48 -14.38 -41.34
CA VAL A 254 23.44 -14.65 -40.25
C VAL A 254 23.59 -13.42 -39.34
N LYS A 255 23.69 -12.22 -39.91
CA LYS A 255 23.77 -10.98 -39.13
C LYS A 255 22.52 -10.74 -38.25
N LEU A 256 21.34 -10.95 -38.80
CA LEU A 256 20.09 -10.82 -38.06
C LEU A 256 20.02 -11.83 -36.92
N VAL A 257 20.28 -13.10 -37.23
CA VAL A 257 20.25 -14.17 -36.22
C VAL A 257 21.28 -13.91 -35.12
N SER A 258 22.50 -13.48 -35.44
CA SER A 258 23.51 -13.19 -34.41
C SER A 258 23.10 -11.99 -33.52
N VAL A 259 22.51 -10.95 -34.09
CA VAL A 259 22.01 -9.82 -33.29
C VAL A 259 20.85 -10.24 -32.41
N LEU A 260 19.90 -11.04 -32.91
CA LEU A 260 18.79 -11.58 -32.11
C LEU A 260 19.29 -12.43 -30.95
N ILE A 261 20.28 -13.34 -31.19
CA ILE A 261 20.87 -14.16 -30.12
C ILE A 261 21.51 -13.28 -29.03
N ILE A 262 22.27 -12.24 -29.44
CA ILE A 262 22.91 -11.31 -28.48
C ILE A 262 21.83 -10.57 -27.69
N ILE A 263 20.78 -10.07 -28.34
CA ILE A 263 19.68 -9.37 -27.67
C ILE A 263 18.94 -10.27 -26.69
N ILE A 264 18.63 -11.50 -27.10
CA ILE A 264 17.99 -12.48 -26.22
C ILE A 264 18.89 -12.77 -25.00
N ALA A 265 20.20 -12.98 -25.22
CA ALA A 265 21.13 -13.20 -24.12
C ALA A 265 21.20 -12.00 -23.16
N ILE A 266 21.24 -10.76 -23.67
CA ILE A 266 21.24 -9.54 -22.86
C ILE A 266 19.94 -9.43 -22.04
N ASN A 267 18.80 -9.72 -22.64
CA ASN A 267 17.51 -9.65 -21.92
C ASN A 267 17.40 -10.77 -20.87
N ILE A 268 17.87 -11.97 -21.14
CA ILE A 268 17.95 -13.06 -20.15
C ILE A 268 18.85 -12.64 -18.97
N ILE A 269 20.06 -12.16 -19.24
CA ILE A 269 20.98 -11.70 -18.19
C ILE A 269 20.37 -10.53 -17.42
N GLY A 270 19.77 -9.56 -18.11
CA GLY A 270 19.04 -8.45 -17.50
C GLY A 270 17.89 -8.87 -16.62
N GLY A 271 17.22 -9.97 -16.93
CA GLY A 271 16.19 -10.59 -16.11
C GLY A 271 16.68 -11.12 -14.76
N PHE A 272 17.94 -11.58 -14.70
CA PHE A 272 18.57 -12.05 -13.45
C PHE A 272 19.28 -10.95 -12.66
N LEU A 273 19.92 -10.01 -13.36
CA LEU A 273 20.69 -8.91 -12.79
C LEU A 273 19.99 -7.59 -13.09
N PHE A 274 18.96 -7.27 -12.32
CA PHE A 274 18.25 -6.02 -12.50
C PHE A 274 18.34 -5.13 -11.27
N LYS A 275 18.24 -3.83 -11.49
CA LYS A 275 18.12 -2.82 -10.44
C LYS A 275 16.89 -1.98 -10.72
N ARG A 276 16.08 -1.80 -9.68
CA ARG A 276 14.84 -1.05 -9.73
C ARG A 276 15.04 0.32 -9.08
N PHE A 277 14.64 1.36 -9.76
CA PHE A 277 14.68 2.74 -9.29
C PHE A 277 13.25 3.24 -9.16
N ASP A 278 12.75 3.20 -7.95
CA ASP A 278 11.47 3.80 -7.61
C ASP A 278 11.69 5.30 -7.35
N LEU A 279 11.22 6.14 -8.27
CA LEU A 279 11.34 7.59 -8.20
C LEU A 279 10.21 8.24 -7.41
N THR A 280 9.17 7.48 -7.01
CA THR A 280 8.06 8.01 -6.22
C THR A 280 8.54 8.52 -4.86
N ALA A 281 7.91 9.57 -4.36
CA ALA A 281 8.31 10.22 -3.12
C ALA A 281 8.25 9.27 -1.91
N GLU A 282 7.24 8.40 -1.84
CA GLU A 282 7.04 7.46 -0.74
C GLU A 282 7.56 6.05 -1.04
N LYS A 283 8.29 5.84 -2.14
CA LYS A 283 8.74 4.50 -2.58
C LYS A 283 7.59 3.49 -2.69
N ARG A 284 6.46 3.92 -3.27
CA ARG A 284 5.18 3.17 -3.31
C ARG A 284 5.27 1.82 -4.00
N TYR A 285 6.16 1.69 -4.95
CA TYR A 285 6.32 0.50 -5.80
C TYR A 285 7.61 -0.26 -5.49
N SER A 286 8.14 -0.11 -4.29
CA SER A 286 9.23 -0.91 -3.77
C SER A 286 8.76 -1.65 -2.54
N LEU A 287 8.80 -2.97 -2.57
CA LEU A 287 8.52 -3.78 -1.39
C LEU A 287 9.55 -3.52 -0.29
N SER A 288 9.15 -3.67 0.96
CA SER A 288 10.07 -3.58 2.08
C SER A 288 11.12 -4.70 2.01
N PRO A 289 12.33 -4.48 2.55
CA PRO A 289 13.36 -5.51 2.61
C PRO A 289 12.84 -6.79 3.28
N THR A 290 12.03 -6.66 4.32
CA THR A 290 11.41 -7.77 5.05
C THR A 290 10.45 -8.58 4.17
N THR A 291 9.60 -7.90 3.38
CA THR A 291 8.71 -8.55 2.42
C THR A 291 9.51 -9.30 1.34
N ILE A 292 10.57 -8.68 0.82
CA ILE A 292 11.44 -9.31 -0.18
C ILE A 292 12.12 -10.57 0.40
N GLU A 293 12.60 -10.51 1.64
CA GLU A 293 13.19 -11.65 2.32
C GLU A 293 12.19 -12.80 2.51
N LEU A 294 10.95 -12.47 2.92
CA LEU A 294 9.85 -13.42 3.05
C LEU A 294 9.58 -14.13 1.73
N ILE A 295 9.42 -13.38 0.63
CA ILE A 295 9.14 -13.94 -0.70
C ILE A 295 10.28 -14.83 -1.19
N ASN A 296 11.53 -14.44 -0.95
CA ASN A 296 12.71 -15.24 -1.35
C ASN A 296 12.81 -16.57 -0.61
N LYS A 297 12.32 -16.65 0.63
CA LYS A 297 12.29 -17.88 1.45
C LYS A 297 11.20 -18.88 1.05
N LEU A 298 10.25 -18.49 0.20
CA LEU A 298 9.20 -19.40 -0.25
C LEU A 298 9.80 -20.56 -1.07
N ASP A 299 9.32 -21.76 -0.82
CA ASP A 299 9.74 -22.97 -1.53
C ASP A 299 8.77 -23.37 -2.66
N ASP A 300 7.52 -22.89 -2.57
CA ASP A 300 6.44 -23.21 -3.50
C ASP A 300 5.71 -21.93 -3.96
N VAL A 301 4.80 -22.09 -4.90
CA VAL A 301 4.00 -21.00 -5.46
C VAL A 301 2.89 -20.60 -4.48
N VAL A 302 2.78 -19.31 -4.22
CA VAL A 302 1.61 -18.72 -3.57
C VAL A 302 0.63 -18.33 -4.66
N TYR A 303 -0.60 -18.81 -4.57
CA TYR A 303 -1.68 -18.50 -5.50
C TYR A 303 -2.77 -17.67 -4.81
N VAL A 304 -3.14 -16.53 -5.40
CA VAL A 304 -4.08 -15.57 -4.80
C VAL A 304 -5.31 -15.42 -5.68
N LYS A 305 -6.48 -15.82 -5.18
CA LYS A 305 -7.78 -15.60 -5.82
C LYS A 305 -8.45 -14.36 -5.26
N ILE A 306 -8.57 -13.31 -6.06
CA ILE A 306 -9.13 -12.02 -5.67
C ILE A 306 -10.57 -11.90 -6.16
N TYR A 307 -11.53 -11.74 -5.23
CA TYR A 307 -12.96 -11.65 -5.54
C TYR A 307 -13.44 -10.20 -5.68
N LEU A 308 -12.54 -9.31 -6.07
CA LEU A 308 -12.80 -7.89 -6.30
C LEU A 308 -12.70 -7.58 -7.80
N GLU A 309 -13.63 -8.11 -8.59
CA GLU A 309 -13.76 -7.88 -10.03
C GLU A 309 -15.23 -7.66 -10.39
N GLY A 310 -15.51 -6.75 -11.34
CA GLY A 310 -16.85 -6.43 -11.80
C GLY A 310 -17.06 -4.93 -12.02
N ASP A 311 -18.32 -4.53 -12.16
CA ASP A 311 -18.71 -3.13 -12.35
C ASP A 311 -18.95 -2.46 -11.00
N PHE A 312 -17.98 -1.64 -10.57
CA PHE A 312 -17.96 -0.98 -9.27
C PHE A 312 -17.90 0.53 -9.40
N PRO A 313 -18.29 1.28 -8.34
CA PRO A 313 -17.93 2.67 -8.18
C PRO A 313 -16.40 2.89 -8.27
N ALA A 314 -15.99 4.10 -8.68
CA ALA A 314 -14.58 4.46 -8.89
C ALA A 314 -13.66 4.12 -7.70
N ASP A 315 -14.18 4.22 -6.48
CA ASP A 315 -13.45 3.94 -5.26
C ASP A 315 -13.03 2.46 -5.14
N PHE A 316 -13.93 1.52 -5.43
CA PHE A 316 -13.63 0.08 -5.41
C PHE A 316 -12.73 -0.34 -6.59
N LYS A 317 -12.90 0.29 -7.77
CA LYS A 317 -11.97 0.11 -8.90
C LYS A 317 -10.55 0.52 -8.51
N ARG A 318 -10.43 1.59 -7.71
CA ARG A 318 -9.12 2.02 -7.18
C ARG A 318 -8.50 0.97 -6.25
N LEU A 319 -9.25 0.41 -5.30
CA LEU A 319 -8.77 -0.67 -4.43
C LEU A 319 -8.33 -1.88 -5.26
N ARG A 320 -9.15 -2.29 -6.21
CA ARG A 320 -8.85 -3.39 -7.15
C ARG A 320 -7.54 -3.15 -7.90
N ASN A 321 -7.38 -1.95 -8.47
CA ASN A 321 -6.18 -1.60 -9.23
C ASN A 321 -4.93 -1.54 -8.33
N LYS A 322 -5.05 -1.00 -7.10
CA LYS A 322 -3.93 -0.96 -6.15
C LYS A 322 -3.56 -2.35 -5.63
N THR A 323 -4.54 -3.24 -5.45
CA THR A 323 -4.28 -4.64 -5.13
C THR A 323 -3.52 -5.34 -6.27
N LYS A 324 -3.94 -5.10 -7.52
CA LYS A 324 -3.23 -5.62 -8.69
C LYS A 324 -1.80 -5.09 -8.76
N GLU A 325 -1.61 -3.80 -8.62
CA GLU A 325 -0.28 -3.16 -8.60
C GLU A 325 0.63 -3.78 -7.53
N MET A 326 0.10 -3.98 -6.32
CA MET A 326 0.86 -4.58 -5.22
C MET A 326 1.25 -6.04 -5.55
N LEU A 327 0.32 -6.83 -6.06
CA LEU A 327 0.61 -8.23 -6.44
C LEU A 327 1.56 -8.33 -7.63
N ASP A 328 1.54 -7.38 -8.57
CA ASP A 328 2.54 -7.26 -9.64
C ASP A 328 3.94 -7.05 -9.05
N GLU A 329 4.05 -6.22 -7.99
CA GLU A 329 5.32 -6.05 -7.26
C GLU A 329 5.78 -7.34 -6.59
N PHE A 330 4.88 -8.04 -5.89
CA PHE A 330 5.19 -9.34 -5.27
C PHE A 330 5.66 -10.35 -6.33
N ARG A 331 5.00 -10.40 -7.49
CA ARG A 331 5.38 -11.27 -8.62
C ARG A 331 6.75 -10.89 -9.19
N ALA A 332 7.04 -9.59 -9.34
CA ALA A 332 8.32 -9.11 -9.86
C ALA A 332 9.51 -9.53 -8.99
N TYR A 333 9.37 -9.48 -7.66
CA TYR A 333 10.42 -9.95 -6.74
C TYR A 333 10.37 -11.46 -6.51
N GLY A 334 9.22 -12.09 -6.66
CA GLY A 334 8.98 -13.51 -6.37
C GLY A 334 9.47 -14.48 -7.44
N LYS A 335 9.95 -14.03 -8.60
CA LYS A 335 10.48 -14.88 -9.68
C LYS A 335 9.56 -16.06 -10.01
N ASN A 336 8.29 -15.81 -10.30
CA ASN A 336 7.22 -16.79 -10.58
C ASN A 336 6.74 -17.61 -9.36
N LYS A 337 7.07 -17.21 -8.13
CA LYS A 337 6.53 -17.84 -6.91
C LYS A 337 5.21 -17.20 -6.45
N ILE A 338 4.76 -16.13 -7.10
CA ILE A 338 3.51 -15.46 -6.80
C ILE A 338 2.67 -15.42 -8.06
N GLU A 339 1.51 -16.06 -8.01
CA GLU A 339 0.50 -16.04 -9.06
C GLU A 339 -0.83 -15.55 -8.51
N TYR A 340 -1.62 -14.86 -9.31
CA TYR A 340 -2.91 -14.35 -8.88
C TYR A 340 -3.90 -14.25 -10.04
N GLU A 341 -5.19 -14.35 -9.71
CA GLU A 341 -6.30 -14.12 -10.63
C GLU A 341 -7.40 -13.26 -9.98
N PHE A 342 -8.06 -12.45 -10.79
CA PHE A 342 -9.25 -11.70 -10.38
C PHE A 342 -10.51 -12.43 -10.85
N ILE A 343 -11.43 -12.64 -9.94
CA ILE A 343 -12.68 -13.38 -10.18
C ILE A 343 -13.86 -12.46 -9.88
N ASN A 344 -14.76 -12.32 -10.84
CA ASN A 344 -16.02 -11.64 -10.61
C ASN A 344 -17.04 -12.62 -10.00
N PRO A 345 -17.37 -12.51 -8.70
CA PRO A 345 -18.29 -13.42 -8.04
C PRO A 345 -19.73 -13.23 -8.53
N SER A 346 -20.03 -12.11 -9.17
CA SER A 346 -21.36 -11.76 -9.71
C SER A 346 -21.53 -12.11 -11.19
N ALA A 347 -20.51 -12.64 -11.87
CA ALA A 347 -20.55 -12.89 -13.33
C ALA A 347 -21.58 -13.95 -13.75
N ASN A 348 -21.93 -14.88 -12.86
CA ASN A 348 -22.89 -15.93 -13.20
C ASN A 348 -24.33 -15.35 -13.28
N PRO A 349 -25.05 -15.49 -14.42
CA PRO A 349 -26.40 -15.01 -14.57
C PRO A 349 -27.42 -15.73 -13.65
N ASP A 350 -27.15 -16.97 -13.24
CA ASP A 350 -28.04 -17.74 -12.34
C ASP A 350 -27.89 -17.26 -10.89
N LYS A 351 -28.96 -16.66 -10.37
CA LYS A 351 -29.03 -16.15 -9.00
C LYS A 351 -28.73 -17.23 -7.93
N LYS A 352 -29.20 -18.46 -8.12
CA LYS A 352 -28.99 -19.55 -7.16
C LYS A 352 -27.51 -19.96 -7.07
N GLN A 353 -26.82 -19.96 -8.21
CA GLN A 353 -25.37 -20.27 -8.27
C GLN A 353 -24.55 -19.13 -7.64
N ARG A 354 -24.92 -17.86 -7.89
CA ARG A 354 -24.29 -16.72 -7.20
C ARG A 354 -24.45 -16.79 -5.69
N GLU A 355 -25.67 -17.03 -5.20
CA GLU A 355 -25.92 -17.16 -3.75
C GLU A 355 -25.15 -18.34 -3.14
N LYS A 356 -25.00 -19.45 -3.86
CA LYS A 356 -24.16 -20.57 -3.40
C LYS A 356 -22.70 -20.17 -3.27
N LEU A 357 -22.15 -19.47 -4.27
CA LEU A 357 -20.80 -18.94 -4.22
C LEU A 357 -20.62 -17.94 -3.07
N TYR A 358 -21.54 -17.00 -2.90
CA TYR A 358 -21.50 -16.03 -1.81
C TYR A 358 -21.44 -16.70 -0.43
N ARG A 359 -22.29 -17.71 -0.20
CA ARG A 359 -22.26 -18.51 1.05
C ARG A 359 -20.93 -19.25 1.24
N GLN A 360 -20.35 -19.76 0.15
CA GLN A 360 -19.03 -20.39 0.19
C GLN A 360 -17.93 -19.38 0.57
N LEU A 361 -17.91 -18.19 -0.03
CA LEU A 361 -16.96 -17.14 0.29
C LEU A 361 -17.07 -16.67 1.74
N VAL A 362 -18.31 -16.50 2.24
CA VAL A 362 -18.55 -16.18 3.66
C VAL A 362 -18.04 -17.30 4.56
N LYS A 363 -18.28 -18.57 4.20
CA LYS A 363 -17.77 -19.72 4.96
C LYS A 363 -16.24 -19.80 4.96
N GLN A 364 -15.60 -19.36 3.88
CA GLN A 364 -14.14 -19.22 3.78
C GLN A 364 -13.60 -18.01 4.56
N GLY A 365 -14.46 -17.18 5.18
CA GLY A 365 -14.07 -16.06 6.04
C GLY A 365 -14.04 -14.69 5.33
N LEU A 366 -14.50 -14.58 4.08
CA LEU A 366 -14.61 -13.29 3.39
C LEU A 366 -15.89 -12.56 3.79
N GLN A 367 -15.78 -11.27 4.06
CA GLN A 367 -16.91 -10.42 4.41
C GLN A 367 -17.49 -9.72 3.18
N PRO A 368 -18.79 -9.86 2.91
CA PRO A 368 -19.45 -9.11 1.86
C PRO A 368 -19.62 -7.64 2.23
N THR A 369 -19.61 -6.77 1.24
CA THR A 369 -19.92 -5.35 1.37
C THR A 369 -21.01 -5.00 0.37
N THR A 370 -22.06 -4.31 0.82
CA THR A 370 -23.16 -3.84 -0.04
C THR A 370 -22.98 -2.36 -0.37
N TYR A 371 -23.26 -1.99 -1.61
CA TYR A 371 -23.29 -0.60 -2.04
C TYR A 371 -24.48 -0.34 -2.95
N LYS A 372 -24.95 0.91 -2.95
CA LYS A 372 -26.09 1.35 -3.76
C LYS A 372 -25.60 2.11 -4.99
N LEU A 373 -25.95 1.64 -6.17
CA LEU A 373 -25.81 2.38 -7.40
C LEU A 373 -27.12 3.15 -7.67
N ASN A 374 -26.99 4.47 -7.87
CA ASN A 374 -28.11 5.27 -8.36
C ASN A 374 -28.19 5.13 -9.89
N GLU A 375 -28.93 4.17 -10.36
CA GLU A 375 -29.29 4.08 -11.77
C GLU A 375 -30.55 4.90 -12.07
N LYS A 376 -30.74 5.27 -13.34
CA LYS A 376 -31.90 6.08 -13.80
C LYS A 376 -33.25 5.42 -13.50
N GLU A 377 -33.28 4.14 -13.18
CA GLU A 377 -34.49 3.32 -12.94
C GLU A 377 -34.67 2.88 -11.48
N GLY A 378 -33.82 3.34 -10.55
CA GLY A 378 -33.91 3.03 -9.12
C GLY A 378 -32.56 2.66 -8.47
N ALA A 379 -32.56 2.62 -7.14
CA ALA A 379 -31.35 2.21 -6.39
C ALA A 379 -31.23 0.68 -6.41
N VAL A 380 -30.25 0.15 -7.12
CA VAL A 380 -29.89 -1.27 -7.10
C VAL A 380 -28.84 -1.52 -6.04
N GLU A 381 -29.11 -2.45 -5.13
CA GLU A 381 -28.18 -2.86 -4.10
C GLU A 381 -27.32 -4.03 -4.61
N ASN A 382 -26.01 -3.77 -4.76
CA ASN A 382 -25.08 -4.76 -5.24
C ASN A 382 -24.15 -5.24 -4.11
N THR A 383 -23.89 -6.54 -4.08
CA THR A 383 -22.98 -7.17 -3.11
C THR A 383 -21.63 -7.45 -3.77
N ILE A 384 -20.55 -7.01 -3.12
CA ILE A 384 -19.17 -7.29 -3.52
C ILE A 384 -18.43 -8.00 -2.40
N PHE A 385 -17.36 -8.71 -2.76
CA PHE A 385 -16.43 -9.36 -1.84
C PHE A 385 -15.05 -8.72 -1.98
N PRO A 386 -14.77 -7.62 -1.25
CA PRO A 386 -13.47 -6.96 -1.32
C PRO A 386 -12.42 -7.75 -0.53
N GLY A 387 -12.10 -8.94 -1.03
CA GLY A 387 -11.20 -9.88 -0.39
C GLY A 387 -10.59 -10.87 -1.36
N ALA A 388 -9.67 -11.66 -0.85
CA ALA A 388 -8.98 -12.71 -1.58
C ALA A 388 -8.85 -13.98 -0.73
N VAL A 389 -8.63 -15.13 -1.37
CA VAL A 389 -8.20 -16.36 -0.72
C VAL A 389 -6.79 -16.66 -1.22
N VAL A 390 -5.87 -16.80 -0.28
CA VAL A 390 -4.46 -17.08 -0.54
C VAL A 390 -4.19 -18.56 -0.30
N TYR A 391 -3.59 -19.22 -1.26
CA TYR A 391 -3.23 -20.64 -1.23
C TYR A 391 -1.72 -20.79 -1.21
N TYR A 392 -1.21 -21.65 -0.35
CA TYR A 392 0.19 -22.05 -0.33
C TYR A 392 0.31 -23.51 0.06
N ARG A 393 0.86 -24.34 -0.82
CA ARG A 393 0.81 -25.81 -0.65
C ARG A 393 -0.64 -26.30 -0.47
N GLU A 394 -0.94 -27.04 0.59
CA GLU A 394 -2.30 -27.52 0.93
C GLU A 394 -3.07 -26.60 1.88
N LYS A 395 -2.51 -25.45 2.26
CA LYS A 395 -3.12 -24.48 3.19
C LYS A 395 -3.83 -23.36 2.43
N GLU A 396 -4.96 -22.92 2.91
CA GLU A 396 -5.66 -21.72 2.42
C GLU A 396 -5.98 -20.76 3.57
N MET A 397 -6.02 -19.46 3.26
CA MET A 397 -6.36 -18.42 4.23
C MET A 397 -7.06 -17.24 3.55
N PRO A 398 -8.16 -16.70 4.14
CA PRO A 398 -8.82 -15.50 3.65
C PRO A 398 -7.96 -14.26 3.93
N LEU A 399 -8.01 -13.33 2.98
CA LEU A 399 -7.40 -12.01 3.05
C LEU A 399 -8.48 -10.95 2.78
N GLN A 400 -8.88 -10.21 3.80
CA GLN A 400 -9.82 -9.10 3.64
C GLN A 400 -9.08 -7.85 3.17
N LEU A 401 -9.41 -7.39 1.95
CA LEU A 401 -8.76 -6.22 1.33
C LEU A 401 -9.36 -4.90 1.81
N LEU A 402 -10.67 -4.86 2.09
CA LEU A 402 -11.34 -3.68 2.62
C LEU A 402 -11.52 -3.83 4.13
N LYS A 403 -11.07 -2.83 4.88
CA LYS A 403 -11.20 -2.78 6.34
C LYS A 403 -12.00 -1.55 6.74
N SER A 404 -13.09 -1.76 7.44
CA SER A 404 -13.88 -0.68 8.02
C SER A 404 -13.42 -0.38 9.45
N ARG A 405 -13.41 0.90 9.82
CA ARG A 405 -13.22 1.37 11.19
C ARG A 405 -14.42 2.19 11.59
N LEU A 406 -14.69 2.19 12.86
CA LEU A 406 -15.76 3.00 13.44
C LEU A 406 -15.46 4.49 13.19
N GLY A 407 -16.39 5.19 12.54
CA GLY A 407 -16.27 6.61 12.28
C GLY A 407 -15.48 6.99 11.02
N ASP A 408 -14.85 6.04 10.31
CA ASP A 408 -14.19 6.34 9.03
C ASP A 408 -15.24 6.71 7.97
N MET A 409 -14.97 7.77 7.23
CA MET A 409 -15.69 8.03 5.98
C MET A 409 -15.32 6.96 4.94
N PRO A 410 -16.21 6.61 3.99
CA PRO A 410 -15.94 5.58 2.98
C PRO A 410 -14.60 5.77 2.25
N LEU A 411 -14.22 7.02 1.98
CA LEU A 411 -12.95 7.34 1.33
C LEU A 411 -11.72 7.06 2.22
N GLU A 412 -11.83 7.35 3.51
CA GLU A 412 -10.76 7.10 4.50
C GLU A 412 -10.57 5.58 4.70
N MET A 413 -11.66 4.85 4.83
CA MET A 413 -11.67 3.39 4.93
C MET A 413 -10.94 2.73 3.76
N LEU A 414 -11.20 3.20 2.54
CA LEU A 414 -10.55 2.71 1.33
C LEU A 414 -9.04 3.02 1.33
N ASN A 415 -8.69 4.24 1.69
CA ASN A 415 -7.30 4.70 1.70
C ASN A 415 -6.46 3.94 2.73
N ASN A 416 -6.98 3.76 3.93
CA ASN A 416 -6.37 2.97 4.99
C ASN A 416 -6.16 1.51 4.56
N SER A 417 -7.14 0.96 3.82
CA SER A 417 -7.05 -0.40 3.28
C SER A 417 -5.95 -0.54 2.23
N ILE A 418 -5.79 0.47 1.36
CA ILE A 418 -4.72 0.51 0.36
C ILE A 418 -3.34 0.62 1.00
N GLU A 419 -3.20 1.41 2.07
CA GLU A 419 -1.94 1.55 2.81
C GLU A 419 -1.49 0.24 3.47
N ASP A 420 -2.43 -0.55 3.96
CA ASP A 420 -2.18 -1.81 4.66
C ASP A 420 -1.90 -2.99 3.70
N LEU A 421 -2.05 -2.86 2.36
CA LEU A 421 -2.00 -3.97 1.40
C LEU A 421 -0.70 -4.79 1.48
N GLU A 422 0.47 -4.13 1.46
CA GLU A 422 1.76 -4.83 1.54
C GLU A 422 1.86 -5.68 2.81
N TYR A 423 1.49 -5.09 3.94
CA TYR A 423 1.52 -5.78 5.23
C TYR A 423 0.56 -6.97 5.26
N GLU A 424 -0.68 -6.78 4.81
CA GLU A 424 -1.71 -7.83 4.91
C GLU A 424 -1.41 -9.02 3.99
N ILE A 425 -0.94 -8.76 2.77
CA ILE A 425 -0.51 -9.82 1.85
C ILE A 425 0.70 -10.56 2.44
N SER A 426 1.73 -9.81 2.88
CA SER A 426 2.94 -10.40 3.48
C SER A 426 2.63 -11.20 4.74
N ASN A 427 1.76 -10.68 5.61
CA ASN A 427 1.38 -11.35 6.84
C ASN A 427 0.60 -12.64 6.58
N THR A 428 -0.29 -12.64 5.57
CA THR A 428 -1.02 -13.84 5.16
C THR A 428 -0.08 -14.90 4.58
N ILE A 429 0.88 -14.48 3.74
CA ILE A 429 1.91 -15.39 3.21
C ILE A 429 2.77 -15.96 4.33
N ARG A 430 3.19 -15.12 5.30
CA ARG A 430 3.97 -15.58 6.47
C ARG A 430 3.22 -16.66 7.26
N LYS A 431 1.96 -16.42 7.60
CA LYS A 431 1.12 -17.38 8.33
C LYS A 431 1.02 -18.74 7.62
N LEU A 432 0.94 -18.72 6.28
CA LEU A 432 0.84 -19.94 5.48
C LEU A 432 2.18 -20.66 5.35
N SER A 433 3.30 -19.92 5.33
CA SER A 433 4.64 -20.45 5.08
C SER A 433 5.39 -20.90 6.34
N GLU A 434 5.03 -20.39 7.53
CA GLU A 434 5.65 -20.81 8.78
C GLU A 434 5.11 -22.18 9.25
N ASP A 435 6.00 -23.17 9.32
CA ASP A 435 5.64 -24.52 9.79
C ASP A 435 5.82 -24.66 11.30
N LYS A 436 6.68 -23.86 11.94
CA LYS A 436 6.94 -23.90 13.38
C LYS A 436 6.48 -22.59 14.04
N LYS A 437 5.43 -22.70 14.86
CA LYS A 437 4.92 -21.57 15.63
C LYS A 437 5.67 -21.44 16.95
N ASP A 438 6.03 -20.20 17.31
CA ASP A 438 6.53 -19.85 18.65
C ASP A 438 5.44 -20.06 19.70
N LYS A 439 5.84 -20.26 20.97
CA LYS A 439 4.91 -20.43 22.10
C LYS A 439 4.71 -19.10 22.83
N VAL A 440 3.46 -18.79 23.16
CA VAL A 440 3.05 -17.63 23.97
C VAL A 440 2.16 -18.13 25.10
N ALA A 441 2.35 -17.66 26.31
CA ALA A 441 1.54 -18.08 27.44
C ALA A 441 0.83 -16.93 28.15
N PHE A 442 -0.39 -17.21 28.63
CA PHE A 442 -1.05 -16.41 29.66
C PHE A 442 -0.54 -16.87 31.01
N VAL A 443 -0.06 -15.95 31.85
CA VAL A 443 0.33 -16.21 33.23
C VAL A 443 -0.92 -16.37 34.06
N MET A 444 -0.89 -17.32 35.00
CA MET A 444 -1.98 -17.65 35.91
C MET A 444 -1.43 -17.87 37.31
N GLY A 445 -2.21 -17.56 38.34
CA GLY A 445 -1.88 -17.81 39.74
C GLY A 445 -1.86 -16.57 40.64
N HIS A 446 -2.02 -15.38 40.04
CA HIS A 446 -2.06 -14.09 40.76
C HIS A 446 -3.38 -13.35 40.51
N GLY A 447 -4.50 -14.11 40.34
CA GLY A 447 -5.83 -13.55 40.09
C GLY A 447 -6.04 -12.99 38.69
N GLU A 448 -5.21 -13.40 37.73
CA GLU A 448 -5.36 -12.99 36.33
C GLU A 448 -6.68 -13.48 35.73
N LEU A 449 -7.09 -12.90 34.61
CA LEU A 449 -8.34 -13.21 33.93
C LEU A 449 -8.45 -14.69 33.57
N ASP A 450 -9.59 -15.31 33.91
CA ASP A 450 -9.91 -16.70 33.57
C ASP A 450 -10.05 -16.90 32.05
N LYS A 451 -9.83 -18.15 31.62
CA LYS A 451 -9.87 -18.56 30.19
C LYS A 451 -11.06 -18.04 29.38
N PRO A 452 -12.33 -18.05 29.89
CA PRO A 452 -13.46 -17.52 29.12
C PRO A 452 -13.35 -16.04 28.78
N PHE A 453 -12.71 -15.24 29.63
CA PHE A 453 -12.55 -13.79 29.42
C PHE A 453 -11.43 -13.42 28.47
N VAL A 454 -10.54 -14.32 28.10
CA VAL A 454 -9.47 -14.14 27.14
C VAL A 454 -9.60 -15.09 25.93
N ALA A 455 -10.72 -15.80 25.82
CA ALA A 455 -10.91 -16.85 24.81
C ALA A 455 -10.85 -16.33 23.38
N ASP A 456 -11.45 -15.19 23.10
CA ASP A 456 -11.46 -14.62 21.75
C ASP A 456 -10.07 -14.18 21.29
N ILE A 457 -9.28 -13.55 22.16
CA ILE A 457 -7.91 -13.16 21.83
C ILE A 457 -6.96 -14.36 21.80
N ALA A 458 -7.17 -15.36 22.67
CA ALA A 458 -6.39 -16.60 22.64
C ALA A 458 -6.63 -17.36 21.32
N GLY A 459 -7.88 -17.42 20.85
CA GLY A 459 -8.22 -17.94 19.53
C GLY A 459 -7.53 -17.20 18.40
N ALA A 460 -7.55 -15.88 18.42
CA ALA A 460 -6.88 -15.05 17.42
C ALA A 460 -5.35 -15.18 17.45
N LEU A 461 -4.74 -15.30 18.65
CA LEU A 461 -3.31 -15.54 18.79
C LEU A 461 -2.91 -16.95 18.30
N SER A 462 -3.79 -17.94 18.40
CA SER A 462 -3.52 -19.31 17.96
C SER A 462 -3.34 -19.45 16.44
N GLU A 463 -3.77 -18.46 15.67
CA GLU A 463 -3.45 -18.38 14.25
C GLU A 463 -1.94 -18.20 14.01
N TYR A 464 -1.23 -17.53 14.93
CA TYR A 464 0.19 -17.18 14.81
C TYR A 464 1.10 -18.03 15.70
N TYR A 465 0.63 -18.39 16.89
CA TYR A 465 1.42 -18.97 17.98
C TYR A 465 0.77 -20.24 18.52
N ILE A 466 1.55 -21.02 19.27
CA ILE A 466 0.99 -22.02 20.18
C ILE A 466 0.67 -21.27 21.47
N VAL A 467 -0.61 -21.14 21.78
CA VAL A 467 -1.08 -20.41 22.97
C VAL A 467 -1.33 -21.39 24.11
N ASP A 468 -0.72 -21.12 25.23
CA ASP A 468 -0.83 -21.93 26.44
C ASP A 468 -1.10 -21.08 27.67
N THR A 469 -1.27 -21.71 28.83
CA THR A 469 -1.36 -21.06 30.14
C THR A 469 -0.26 -21.62 31.05
N VAL A 470 0.36 -20.76 31.83
CA VAL A 470 1.45 -21.14 32.72
C VAL A 470 1.25 -20.58 34.13
N ALA A 471 1.32 -21.45 35.16
CA ALA A 471 1.42 -21.04 36.55
C ALA A 471 2.91 -21.11 36.97
N ILE A 472 3.44 -20.01 37.47
CA ILE A 472 4.86 -19.88 37.83
C ILE A 472 5.16 -20.72 39.09
N ASN A 473 4.41 -20.52 40.17
CA ASN A 473 4.45 -21.31 41.41
C ASN A 473 5.88 -21.52 41.94
N ALA A 474 6.71 -20.51 41.93
CA ALA A 474 8.11 -20.53 42.34
C ALA A 474 8.99 -21.57 41.59
N ARG A 475 8.58 -22.05 40.44
CA ARG A 475 9.35 -23.03 39.63
C ARG A 475 10.31 -22.32 38.70
N LEU A 476 11.59 -22.41 38.92
CA LEU A 476 12.64 -21.94 38.06
C LEU A 476 12.45 -22.54 36.64
N LYS A 477 12.68 -21.73 35.61
CA LYS A 477 12.59 -22.11 34.19
C LYS A 477 11.17 -22.48 33.69
N SER A 478 10.11 -22.26 34.48
CA SER A 478 8.73 -22.49 34.03
C SER A 478 8.34 -21.70 32.80
N LEU A 479 9.02 -20.58 32.51
CA LEU A 479 8.79 -19.67 31.43
C LEU A 479 9.74 -19.89 30.22
N ASP A 480 10.78 -20.71 30.35
CA ASP A 480 11.89 -20.80 29.35
C ASP A 480 11.42 -21.31 27.96
N ASP A 481 10.31 -22.05 27.89
CA ASP A 481 9.75 -22.57 26.64
C ASP A 481 8.97 -21.53 25.83
N PHE A 482 8.68 -20.36 26.42
CA PHE A 482 7.85 -19.35 25.83
C PHE A 482 8.68 -18.19 25.28
N LYS A 483 8.30 -17.67 24.13
CA LYS A 483 8.89 -16.46 23.53
C LYS A 483 8.34 -15.20 24.17
N ALA A 484 7.04 -15.23 24.52
CA ALA A 484 6.37 -14.13 25.20
C ALA A 484 5.37 -14.64 26.23
N ILE A 485 5.17 -13.85 27.28
CA ILE A 485 4.12 -14.05 28.27
C ILE A 485 3.19 -12.85 28.33
N ILE A 486 1.92 -13.10 28.65
CA ILE A 486 0.88 -12.10 28.83
C ILE A 486 0.42 -12.16 30.28
N ILE A 487 0.56 -11.05 31.01
CA ILE A 487 0.07 -10.89 32.38
C ILE A 487 -1.21 -10.06 32.30
N ALA A 488 -2.36 -10.71 32.41
CA ALA A 488 -3.65 -10.13 32.07
C ALA A 488 -4.46 -9.83 33.35
N LYS A 489 -4.45 -8.59 33.79
CA LYS A 489 -5.24 -8.08 34.93
C LYS A 489 -5.04 -8.90 36.22
N PRO A 490 -3.80 -8.96 36.78
CA PRO A 490 -3.58 -9.59 38.08
C PRO A 490 -4.26 -8.75 39.18
N ASP A 491 -4.86 -9.42 40.15
CA ASP A 491 -5.50 -8.81 41.33
C ASP A 491 -4.83 -9.21 42.64
N THR A 492 -3.95 -10.19 42.60
CA THR A 492 -3.23 -10.72 43.77
C THR A 492 -1.73 -10.39 43.67
N ALA A 493 -1.10 -10.04 44.78
CA ALA A 493 0.30 -9.66 44.84
C ALA A 493 1.23 -10.80 44.44
N PHE A 494 2.19 -10.52 43.57
CA PHE A 494 3.28 -11.44 43.23
C PHE A 494 4.24 -11.61 44.38
N ASP A 495 4.61 -12.84 44.69
CA ASP A 495 5.68 -13.11 45.63
C ASP A 495 7.06 -12.81 45.00
N GLU A 496 8.10 -12.64 45.85
CA GLU A 496 9.44 -12.28 45.38
C GLU A 496 10.08 -13.37 44.48
N LYS A 497 9.65 -14.63 44.62
CA LYS A 497 10.16 -15.73 43.79
C LYS A 497 9.59 -15.68 42.37
N ASP A 498 8.28 -15.45 42.27
CA ASP A 498 7.64 -15.36 40.98
C ASP A 498 8.04 -14.08 40.21
N LYS A 499 8.23 -12.95 40.95
CA LYS A 499 8.87 -11.73 40.40
C LYS A 499 10.29 -12.01 39.89
N PHE A 500 11.09 -12.77 40.66
CA PHE A 500 12.44 -13.15 40.24
C PHE A 500 12.43 -14.00 38.94
N ILE A 501 11.50 -14.93 38.81
CA ILE A 501 11.39 -15.79 37.65
C ILE A 501 11.01 -14.97 36.43
N ILE A 502 10.06 -14.02 36.55
CA ILE A 502 9.67 -13.10 35.45
C ILE A 502 10.85 -12.18 35.08
N ASP A 503 11.55 -11.61 36.09
CA ASP A 503 12.73 -10.77 35.86
C ASP A 503 13.80 -11.54 35.08
N GLN A 504 14.16 -12.75 35.51
CA GLN A 504 15.17 -13.56 34.84
C GLN A 504 14.73 -14.06 33.45
N PHE A 505 13.42 -14.28 33.24
CA PHE A 505 12.86 -14.51 31.90
C PHE A 505 13.11 -13.30 30.97
N ILE A 506 12.86 -12.08 31.44
CA ILE A 506 13.15 -10.83 30.71
C ILE A 506 14.64 -10.69 30.46
N MET A 507 15.49 -10.96 31.46
CA MET A 507 16.94 -10.87 31.34
C MET A 507 17.51 -11.87 30.31
N ARG A 508 16.85 -12.99 30.07
CA ARG A 508 17.21 -13.98 29.03
C ARG A 508 16.66 -13.63 27.65
N GLY A 509 15.87 -12.56 27.52
CA GLY A 509 15.29 -12.09 26.26
C GLY A 509 13.83 -12.44 26.05
N GLY A 510 13.17 -13.03 27.05
CA GLY A 510 11.72 -13.26 27.04
C GLY A 510 10.93 -11.95 27.01
N LYS A 511 9.83 -11.93 26.29
CA LYS A 511 9.00 -10.76 26.05
C LYS A 511 7.82 -10.74 27.01
N VAL A 512 7.39 -9.57 27.45
CA VAL A 512 6.25 -9.47 28.36
C VAL A 512 5.27 -8.40 27.88
N LEU A 513 3.99 -8.77 27.81
CA LEU A 513 2.88 -7.86 27.69
C LEU A 513 2.21 -7.73 29.06
N TRP A 514 2.37 -6.55 29.66
CA TRP A 514 1.81 -6.22 30.96
C TRP A 514 0.49 -5.49 30.79
N LEU A 515 -0.59 -6.00 31.40
CA LEU A 515 -1.88 -5.33 31.50
C LEU A 515 -2.25 -5.30 32.99
N VAL A 516 -1.93 -4.18 33.63
CA VAL A 516 -1.98 -4.04 35.11
C VAL A 516 -2.77 -2.81 35.45
N ASP A 517 -3.81 -2.97 36.26
CA ASP A 517 -4.64 -1.88 36.75
C ASP A 517 -3.93 -1.08 37.87
N GLY A 518 -4.08 0.23 37.85
CA GLY A 518 -3.70 1.10 38.96
C GLY A 518 -4.86 1.35 39.94
N CYS A 519 -6.09 1.06 39.50
CA CYS A 519 -7.31 1.22 40.27
C CYS A 519 -8.26 0.04 40.04
N GLU A 520 -8.73 -0.56 41.09
CA GLU A 520 -9.80 -1.56 41.08
C GLU A 520 -11.15 -0.86 41.23
N ALA A 521 -11.96 -0.96 40.19
CA ALA A 521 -13.36 -0.55 40.18
C ALA A 521 -14.19 -1.47 39.27
N SER A 522 -15.44 -1.70 39.61
CA SER A 522 -16.32 -2.58 38.84
C SER A 522 -17.71 -1.97 38.66
N MET A 523 -18.24 -2.08 37.46
CA MET A 523 -19.63 -1.72 37.15
C MET A 523 -20.65 -2.66 37.86
N ASP A 524 -20.26 -3.87 38.16
CA ASP A 524 -21.16 -4.83 38.86
C ASP A 524 -21.51 -4.32 40.25
N SER A 525 -20.60 -3.60 40.91
CA SER A 525 -20.87 -2.94 42.20
C SER A 525 -21.97 -1.87 42.14
N LEU A 526 -22.15 -1.26 40.95
CA LEU A 526 -23.19 -0.23 40.71
C LEU A 526 -24.57 -0.81 40.39
N GLN A 527 -24.68 -2.11 40.16
CA GLN A 527 -26.00 -2.74 39.94
C GLN A 527 -26.90 -2.67 41.20
N ASN A 528 -26.28 -2.69 42.38
CA ASN A 528 -27.00 -2.71 43.66
C ASN A 528 -26.74 -1.48 44.53
N ALA A 529 -25.92 -0.51 44.06
CA ALA A 529 -25.57 0.69 44.77
C ALA A 529 -25.47 1.89 43.82
N SER A 530 -25.81 3.11 44.28
CA SER A 530 -25.73 4.33 43.48
C SER A 530 -24.26 4.80 43.27
N ALA A 531 -23.34 4.30 44.09
CA ALA A 531 -21.92 4.59 43.99
C ALA A 531 -21.06 3.48 44.53
N THR A 532 -19.85 3.33 44.02
CA THR A 532 -18.77 2.45 44.53
C THR A 532 -17.49 3.23 44.70
N LEU A 533 -16.49 2.65 45.37
CA LEU A 533 -15.16 3.22 45.50
C LEU A 533 -14.17 2.50 44.62
N GLY A 534 -13.45 3.27 43.79
CA GLY A 534 -12.27 2.77 43.08
C GLY A 534 -11.08 2.79 44.05
N MET A 535 -10.50 1.64 44.35
CA MET A 535 -9.39 1.44 45.29
C MET A 535 -8.07 1.28 44.57
N PRO A 536 -6.94 1.72 45.14
CA PRO A 536 -5.63 1.45 44.55
C PRO A 536 -5.33 -0.05 44.53
N VAL A 537 -4.73 -0.53 43.44
CA VAL A 537 -4.29 -1.91 43.28
C VAL A 537 -2.80 -2.02 43.60
N ASP A 538 -2.43 -2.94 44.46
CA ASP A 538 -1.02 -3.26 44.77
C ASP A 538 -0.78 -4.75 44.52
N VAL A 539 -0.26 -5.05 43.33
CA VAL A 539 0.16 -6.40 42.95
C VAL A 539 1.65 -6.66 43.14
N ASN A 540 2.36 -5.80 43.88
CA ASN A 540 3.79 -5.90 44.19
C ASN A 540 4.70 -5.88 42.93
N LEU A 541 4.29 -5.18 41.85
CA LEU A 541 5.07 -5.04 40.60
C LEU A 541 5.65 -3.64 40.43
N ALA A 542 5.33 -2.70 41.31
CA ALA A 542 5.68 -1.30 41.18
C ALA A 542 7.21 -1.04 41.10
N ASP A 543 8.01 -1.70 41.95
CA ASP A 543 9.46 -1.58 41.92
C ASP A 543 10.12 -2.17 40.68
N GLN A 544 9.54 -3.26 40.13
CA GLN A 544 10.00 -3.94 38.93
C GLN A 544 9.73 -3.09 37.70
N LEU A 545 8.49 -2.61 37.50
CA LEU A 545 8.12 -1.74 36.41
C LEU A 545 8.88 -0.40 36.44
N PHE A 546 9.06 0.15 37.67
CA PHE A 546 9.86 1.37 37.88
C PHE A 546 11.32 1.18 37.42
N LYS A 547 11.95 0.05 37.80
CA LYS A 547 13.30 -0.29 37.34
C LYS A 547 13.41 -0.41 35.83
N TYR A 548 12.36 -0.90 35.16
CA TYR A 548 12.34 -1.02 33.71
C TYR A 548 12.01 0.29 32.98
N GLY A 549 11.49 1.30 33.66
CA GLY A 549 11.35 2.64 33.15
C GLY A 549 9.94 3.20 33.03
N VAL A 550 8.97 2.61 33.75
CA VAL A 550 7.59 3.11 33.84
C VAL A 550 7.04 2.99 35.25
N ARG A 551 6.09 3.85 35.60
CA ARG A 551 5.29 3.79 36.81
C ARG A 551 3.82 3.89 36.45
N ILE A 552 3.02 2.90 36.84
CA ILE A 552 1.57 2.99 36.78
C ILE A 552 1.11 3.79 37.99
N ASN A 553 0.33 4.84 37.78
CA ASN A 553 -0.15 5.70 38.88
C ASN A 553 -1.44 5.13 39.46
N THR A 554 -1.61 5.26 40.79
CA THR A 554 -2.85 4.89 41.49
C THR A 554 -3.89 6.00 41.35
N ASN A 555 -4.45 6.13 40.15
CA ASN A 555 -5.45 7.11 39.77
C ASN A 555 -6.40 6.53 38.71
N VAL A 556 -7.46 7.27 38.38
CA VAL A 556 -8.35 6.95 37.27
C VAL A 556 -8.42 8.13 36.32
N ILE A 557 -8.39 7.86 35.02
CA ILE A 557 -8.61 8.87 34.00
C ILE A 557 -10.10 8.96 33.68
N GLN A 558 -10.63 10.16 33.71
CA GLN A 558 -11.89 10.54 33.09
C GLN A 558 -11.63 11.30 31.81
N ASP A 559 -12.38 10.99 30.77
CA ASP A 559 -12.25 11.62 29.46
C ASP A 559 -13.62 11.96 28.89
N LEU A 560 -13.76 13.14 28.24
CA LEU A 560 -14.99 13.54 27.58
C LEU A 560 -15.29 12.65 26.35
N ARG A 561 -14.26 12.02 25.78
CA ARG A 561 -14.43 10.99 24.75
C ARG A 561 -14.53 9.64 25.44
N ALA A 562 -15.75 9.21 25.70
CA ALA A 562 -16.04 8.02 26.48
C ALA A 562 -17.05 7.10 25.79
N ALA A 563 -16.97 5.81 26.12
CA ALA A 563 -17.98 4.83 25.70
C ALA A 563 -19.32 5.11 26.39
N GLU A 564 -20.40 4.80 25.72
CA GLU A 564 -21.75 5.01 26.21
C GLU A 564 -22.21 3.82 27.05
N ILE A 565 -22.97 4.10 28.11
CA ILE A 565 -23.66 3.09 28.90
C ILE A 565 -25.16 3.38 28.93
N PRO A 566 -26.03 2.37 29.10
CA PRO A 566 -27.44 2.59 29.34
C PRO A 566 -27.65 3.25 30.70
N ALA A 567 -28.34 4.38 30.72
CA ALA A 567 -28.65 5.13 31.92
C ALA A 567 -30.04 5.73 31.86
N PRO A 568 -30.66 5.99 33.02
CA PRO A 568 -31.95 6.71 33.06
C PRO A 568 -31.80 8.13 32.49
N THR A 569 -32.59 8.48 31.48
CA THR A 569 -32.61 9.79 30.83
C THR A 569 -33.82 10.64 31.19
N GLY A 570 -34.82 10.05 31.83
CA GLY A 570 -36.03 10.72 32.22
C GLY A 570 -37.15 9.78 32.65
N TYR A 571 -38.33 10.32 32.88
CA TYR A 571 -39.53 9.56 33.19
C TYR A 571 -40.67 9.94 32.21
N VAL A 572 -41.43 8.94 31.74
CA VAL A 572 -42.68 9.16 31.04
C VAL A 572 -43.78 8.52 31.87
N GLY A 573 -44.55 9.32 32.59
CA GLY A 573 -45.39 8.81 33.64
C GLY A 573 -44.58 8.20 34.77
N ASN A 574 -44.88 6.89 35.10
CA ASN A 574 -44.13 6.15 36.12
C ASN A 574 -43.05 5.21 35.53
N GLN A 575 -42.81 5.27 34.23
CA GLN A 575 -41.80 4.44 33.60
C GLN A 575 -40.50 5.20 33.37
N VAL A 576 -39.37 4.60 33.78
CA VAL A 576 -38.04 5.12 33.55
C VAL A 576 -37.68 5.01 32.06
N GLN A 577 -37.33 6.09 31.41
CA GLN A 577 -36.74 6.05 30.07
C GLN A 577 -35.25 5.78 30.17
N TRP A 578 -34.79 4.78 29.42
CA TRP A 578 -33.38 4.44 29.31
C TRP A 578 -32.82 5.00 28.00
N GLY A 579 -31.63 5.57 28.05
CA GLY A 579 -30.91 6.03 26.88
C GLY A 579 -29.41 5.82 27.05
N LEU A 580 -28.67 5.86 25.97
CA LEU A 580 -27.23 5.77 26.00
C LEU A 580 -26.63 7.11 26.43
N GLN A 581 -25.71 7.08 27.43
CA GLN A 581 -25.02 8.27 27.94
C GLN A 581 -23.52 8.00 28.05
N PRO A 582 -22.65 8.96 27.66
CA PRO A 582 -21.19 8.84 27.78
C PRO A 582 -20.78 8.59 29.25
N TRP A 583 -20.05 7.52 29.52
CA TRP A 583 -19.53 7.17 30.83
C TRP A 583 -18.06 7.57 30.95
N LEU A 584 -17.78 8.68 31.56
CA LEU A 584 -16.47 9.32 31.60
C LEU A 584 -15.34 8.45 32.15
N PHE A 585 -15.65 7.39 32.89
CA PHE A 585 -14.70 6.38 33.40
C PHE A 585 -14.33 5.30 32.37
N PHE A 586 -14.95 5.31 31.17
CA PHE A 586 -14.64 4.42 30.07
C PHE A 586 -14.08 5.19 28.86
N PRO A 587 -12.88 5.75 28.97
CA PRO A 587 -12.25 6.48 27.89
C PRO A 587 -12.19 5.66 26.60
N LEU A 588 -12.52 6.31 25.47
CA LEU A 588 -12.26 5.80 24.15
C LEU A 588 -10.94 6.38 23.63
N ILE A 589 -9.89 5.59 23.69
CA ILE A 589 -8.55 6.01 23.29
C ILE A 589 -8.39 5.88 21.78
N VAL A 590 -8.35 7.01 21.10
CA VAL A 590 -8.06 7.05 19.65
C VAL A 590 -6.56 7.13 19.46
N PRO A 591 -5.94 6.13 18.80
CA PRO A 591 -4.51 6.15 18.56
C PRO A 591 -4.08 7.37 17.73
N THR A 592 -3.10 8.11 18.23
CA THR A 592 -2.50 9.26 17.54
C THR A 592 -1.03 9.02 17.18
N SER A 593 -0.45 7.94 17.70
CA SER A 593 0.94 7.57 17.44
C SER A 593 1.08 6.90 16.08
N GLU A 594 2.14 7.27 15.35
CA GLU A 594 2.51 6.64 14.06
C GLU A 594 3.18 5.26 14.23
N HIS A 595 3.28 4.77 15.47
CA HIS A 595 3.94 3.50 15.74
C HIS A 595 3.14 2.32 15.11
N PRO A 596 3.80 1.34 14.45
CA PRO A 596 3.15 0.24 13.73
C PRO A 596 2.12 -0.56 14.57
N VAL A 597 2.33 -0.65 15.88
CA VAL A 597 1.43 -1.36 16.81
C VAL A 597 0.04 -0.72 16.85
N VAL A 598 -0.04 0.61 16.79
CA VAL A 598 -1.29 1.36 17.00
C VAL A 598 -1.76 2.09 15.75
N ARG A 599 -0.91 2.22 14.74
CA ARG A 599 -1.26 2.86 13.49
C ARG A 599 -2.44 2.15 12.82
N ASN A 600 -3.34 2.95 12.29
CA ASN A 600 -4.51 2.44 11.56
C ASN A 600 -5.41 1.51 12.41
N LEU A 601 -5.50 1.73 13.74
CA LEU A 601 -6.46 1.06 14.62
C LEU A 601 -7.71 1.91 14.84
N ASN A 602 -8.83 1.22 15.08
CA ASN A 602 -10.03 1.82 15.64
C ASN A 602 -9.79 2.30 17.09
N ALA A 603 -10.68 3.13 17.63
CA ALA A 603 -10.65 3.51 19.03
C ALA A 603 -10.57 2.27 19.94
N ILE A 604 -9.77 2.34 20.99
CA ILE A 604 -9.62 1.31 22.01
C ILE A 604 -10.55 1.65 23.16
N ARG A 605 -11.45 0.75 23.50
CA ARG A 605 -12.31 0.89 24.67
C ARG A 605 -11.54 0.48 25.92
N THR A 606 -11.57 1.34 26.95
CA THR A 606 -10.91 1.11 28.23
C THR A 606 -11.93 1.20 29.36
N GLU A 607 -11.61 0.62 30.51
CA GLU A 607 -12.45 0.64 31.71
C GLU A 607 -11.60 1.02 32.93
N PHE A 608 -11.92 2.15 33.58
CA PHE A 608 -11.22 2.68 34.79
C PHE A 608 -9.70 2.82 34.63
N ILE A 609 -9.23 3.12 33.43
CA ILE A 609 -7.83 3.17 33.10
C ILE A 609 -7.04 4.20 33.94
N SER A 610 -5.81 3.87 34.28
CA SER A 610 -4.87 4.70 35.03
C SER A 610 -3.86 5.38 34.11
N SER A 611 -3.17 6.43 34.59
CA SER A 611 -2.05 7.03 33.85
C SER A 611 -0.73 6.30 34.11
N ILE A 612 0.18 6.37 33.10
CA ILE A 612 1.55 5.85 33.19
C ILE A 612 2.55 7.00 33.13
N ASP A 613 3.46 7.09 34.11
CA ASP A 613 4.62 7.95 33.99
C ASP A 613 5.80 7.19 33.41
N THR A 614 6.54 7.84 32.52
CA THR A 614 7.84 7.34 32.08
C THR A 614 8.92 7.82 33.02
N VAL A 615 9.67 6.89 33.59
CA VAL A 615 10.73 7.17 34.57
C VAL A 615 12.11 6.88 33.99
N GLY A 616 13.16 7.45 34.58
CA GLY A 616 14.51 7.27 34.12
C GLY A 616 14.96 5.80 34.20
N ALA A 617 15.27 5.17 33.06
CA ALA A 617 15.95 3.88 32.95
C ALA A 617 17.03 3.97 31.88
N LYS A 618 18.27 3.60 32.29
CA LYS A 618 19.45 3.77 31.44
C LYS A 618 19.45 2.76 30.32
N GLY A 619 19.62 3.25 29.06
CA GLY A 619 19.65 2.38 27.89
C GLY A 619 18.28 1.89 27.39
N VAL A 620 17.17 2.37 27.97
CA VAL A 620 15.82 2.00 27.59
C VAL A 620 15.11 3.15 26.89
N LYS A 621 14.72 2.94 25.64
CA LYS A 621 13.84 3.83 24.86
C LYS A 621 12.39 3.60 25.27
N LYS A 622 11.65 4.68 25.45
CA LYS A 622 10.24 4.67 25.82
C LYS A 622 9.44 5.31 24.71
N THR A 623 8.43 4.60 24.21
CA THR A 623 7.53 5.10 23.16
C THR A 623 6.09 5.01 23.65
N ILE A 624 5.42 6.15 23.74
CA ILE A 624 4.01 6.20 24.11
C ILE A 624 3.20 5.66 22.92
N LEU A 625 2.48 4.56 23.14
CA LEU A 625 1.62 3.93 22.13
C LEU A 625 0.22 4.54 22.17
N LEU A 626 -0.36 4.66 23.35
CA LEU A 626 -1.70 5.19 23.58
C LEU A 626 -1.68 6.25 24.68
N ALA A 627 -2.47 7.28 24.48
CA ALA A 627 -2.69 8.35 25.46
C ALA A 627 -4.16 8.78 25.45
N SER A 628 -4.64 9.35 26.56
CA SER A 628 -5.96 9.95 26.69
C SER A 628 -6.21 11.05 25.65
N SER A 629 -7.44 11.54 25.55
CA SER A 629 -7.75 12.66 24.66
C SER A 629 -7.19 13.99 25.20
N LYS A 630 -7.35 15.05 24.41
CA LYS A 630 -7.03 16.41 24.83
C LYS A 630 -7.87 16.87 26.04
N TYR A 631 -9.03 16.28 26.23
CA TYR A 631 -10.02 16.67 27.23
C TYR A 631 -10.17 15.57 28.28
N SER A 632 -9.11 15.34 29.05
CA SER A 632 -9.09 14.36 30.14
C SER A 632 -8.70 14.99 31.48
N ARG A 633 -8.95 14.26 32.55
CA ARG A 633 -8.48 14.56 33.91
C ARG A 633 -8.15 13.29 34.66
N THR A 634 -7.25 13.38 35.64
CA THR A 634 -6.90 12.27 36.52
C THR A 634 -7.48 12.49 37.90
N LEU A 635 -8.05 11.46 38.50
CA LEU A 635 -8.58 11.47 39.88
C LEU A 635 -7.75 10.47 40.70
N PRO A 636 -7.17 10.91 41.86
CA PRO A 636 -6.41 10.01 42.74
C PRO A 636 -7.35 8.99 43.40
N THR A 637 -6.84 7.78 43.64
CA THR A 637 -7.56 6.77 44.44
C THR A 637 -7.32 7.02 45.94
N PRO A 638 -8.30 6.69 46.82
CA PRO A 638 -9.63 6.18 46.53
C PRO A 638 -10.54 7.17 45.85
N VAL A 639 -11.23 6.75 44.79
CA VAL A 639 -12.14 7.62 43.99
C VAL A 639 -13.58 7.14 44.07
N LYS A 640 -14.51 8.07 44.26
CA LYS A 640 -15.94 7.74 44.16
C LYS A 640 -16.37 7.58 42.72
N VAL A 641 -16.89 6.42 42.38
CA VAL A 641 -17.49 6.11 41.08
C VAL A 641 -18.98 5.99 41.26
N GLY A 642 -19.78 6.90 40.68
CA GLY A 642 -21.22 6.93 40.89
C GLY A 642 -21.98 7.43 39.68
N LEU A 643 -23.21 6.91 39.50
CA LEU A 643 -24.10 7.27 38.38
C LEU A 643 -24.57 8.75 38.44
N GLU A 644 -24.39 9.43 39.57
CA GLU A 644 -24.68 10.87 39.73
C GLU A 644 -23.97 11.78 38.71
N ILE A 645 -22.80 11.33 38.20
CA ILE A 645 -22.01 12.08 37.19
C ILE A 645 -22.75 12.18 35.85
N LEU A 646 -23.68 11.30 35.57
CA LEU A 646 -24.51 11.33 34.35
C LEU A 646 -25.58 12.43 34.42
N VAL A 647 -26.04 12.75 35.65
CA VAL A 647 -27.03 13.81 35.89
C VAL A 647 -26.31 15.14 36.12
N ASN A 648 -25.32 15.13 37.00
CA ASN A 648 -24.51 16.29 37.34
C ASN A 648 -23.17 16.23 36.63
N LYS A 649 -23.16 16.63 35.36
CA LYS A 649 -21.94 16.61 34.56
C LYS A 649 -20.89 17.56 35.17
N PRO A 650 -19.64 17.11 35.33
CA PRO A 650 -18.57 18.00 35.78
C PRO A 650 -18.31 19.11 34.76
N ASP A 651 -17.82 20.26 35.26
CA ASP A 651 -17.42 21.37 34.40
C ASP A 651 -16.33 20.91 33.42
N GLU A 652 -16.54 21.17 32.13
CA GLU A 652 -15.59 20.83 31.05
C GLU A 652 -14.21 21.49 31.26
N GLY A 653 -14.16 22.63 31.92
CA GLY A 653 -12.91 23.32 32.29
C GLY A 653 -12.00 22.53 33.22
N LEU A 654 -12.52 21.51 33.93
CA LEU A 654 -11.74 20.60 34.77
C LEU A 654 -10.96 19.56 33.95
N PHE A 655 -11.30 19.36 32.68
CA PHE A 655 -10.65 18.41 31.79
C PHE A 655 -9.49 19.07 31.06
N SER A 656 -8.48 19.49 31.82
CA SER A 656 -7.34 20.26 31.32
C SER A 656 -6.04 19.43 31.17
N LYS A 657 -6.01 18.20 31.65
CA LYS A 657 -4.89 17.29 31.43
C LYS A 657 -4.99 16.62 30.07
N SER A 658 -4.01 16.87 29.21
CA SER A 658 -4.03 16.42 27.83
C SER A 658 -3.04 15.29 27.61
N TYR A 659 -3.48 14.25 26.91
CA TYR A 659 -2.61 13.18 26.41
C TYR A 659 -1.86 12.40 27.50
N GLU A 660 -2.54 12.06 28.60
CA GLU A 660 -1.98 11.20 29.65
C GLU A 660 -1.64 9.82 29.09
N PRO A 661 -0.37 9.35 29.20
CA PRO A 661 0.00 8.05 28.66
C PRO A 661 -0.71 6.91 29.38
N VAL A 662 -1.16 5.90 28.59
CA VAL A 662 -1.88 4.72 29.11
C VAL A 662 -1.34 3.40 28.55
N ALA A 663 -0.54 3.45 27.51
CA ALA A 663 0.21 2.30 27.00
C ALA A 663 1.59 2.74 26.51
N VAL A 664 2.63 2.06 26.99
CA VAL A 664 4.03 2.41 26.72
C VAL A 664 4.81 1.19 26.27
N LEU A 665 5.55 1.34 25.19
CA LEU A 665 6.55 0.38 24.71
C LEU A 665 7.91 0.74 25.27
N LEU A 666 8.59 -0.23 25.82
CA LEU A 666 9.96 -0.15 26.34
C LEU A 666 10.88 -1.01 25.48
N GLU A 667 11.97 -0.43 24.97
CA GLU A 667 12.93 -1.12 24.12
C GLU A 667 14.35 -0.82 24.56
N GLY A 668 15.19 -1.83 24.70
CA GLY A 668 16.59 -1.65 25.07
C GLY A 668 17.14 -2.80 25.90
N GLU A 669 18.20 -2.51 26.64
CA GLU A 669 18.80 -3.44 27.60
C GLU A 669 18.32 -3.12 29.03
N PHE A 670 17.57 -4.02 29.61
CA PHE A 670 16.99 -3.84 30.96
C PHE A 670 17.96 -4.29 32.03
N GLU A 671 17.97 -3.59 33.13
CA GLU A 671 18.69 -4.02 34.38
C GLU A 671 17.72 -4.76 35.29
N SER A 672 18.20 -5.88 35.84
CA SER A 672 17.44 -6.68 36.81
C SER A 672 17.10 -5.89 38.07
N VAL A 673 15.85 -6.00 38.51
CA VAL A 673 15.42 -5.42 39.78
C VAL A 673 16.13 -6.09 40.97
N PHE A 674 16.64 -7.29 40.78
CA PHE A 674 17.33 -8.12 41.78
C PHE A 674 18.85 -7.91 41.82
N THR A 675 19.41 -7.03 40.97
CA THR A 675 20.83 -6.63 41.06
C THR A 675 21.12 -6.10 42.44
N ASN A 676 22.12 -6.68 43.11
CA ASN A 676 22.50 -6.42 44.50
C ASN A 676 21.45 -6.79 45.57
N ARG A 677 20.39 -7.52 45.22
CA ARG A 677 19.34 -7.99 46.16
C ARG A 677 19.38 -9.49 46.40
N VAL A 678 20.05 -10.27 45.54
CA VAL A 678 20.16 -11.74 45.70
C VAL A 678 21.38 -12.14 46.47
N PRO A 679 21.29 -13.20 47.30
CA PRO A 679 22.46 -13.74 48.02
C PRO A 679 23.50 -14.26 47.04
N PRO A 680 24.78 -14.30 47.41
CA PRO A 680 25.87 -14.84 46.59
C PRO A 680 25.65 -16.29 46.13
N SER A 681 24.91 -17.10 46.91
CA SER A 681 24.56 -18.48 46.58
C SER A 681 23.65 -18.56 45.34
N ILE A 682 22.73 -17.59 45.14
CA ILE A 682 21.88 -17.50 43.95
C ILE A 682 22.65 -16.90 42.77
N GLN A 683 23.45 -15.85 43.05
CA GLN A 683 24.23 -15.15 42.03
C GLN A 683 25.23 -16.06 41.33
N LEU A 684 25.90 -16.95 42.12
CA LEU A 684 26.93 -17.87 41.63
C LEU A 684 26.39 -19.23 41.14
N SER A 685 25.09 -19.47 41.32
CA SER A 685 24.48 -20.75 40.92
C SER A 685 24.42 -20.89 39.39
N LYS A 686 25.15 -21.90 38.86
CA LYS A 686 25.10 -22.23 37.44
C LYS A 686 23.71 -22.77 37.00
N GLU A 687 22.98 -23.36 37.92
CA GLU A 687 21.64 -23.90 37.67
C GLU A 687 20.61 -22.77 37.46
N ILE A 688 20.68 -21.71 38.26
CA ILE A 688 19.84 -20.53 38.18
C ILE A 688 20.26 -19.65 36.98
N GLY A 689 21.59 -19.48 36.80
CA GLY A 689 22.16 -18.68 35.73
C GLY A 689 21.68 -17.24 35.78
N PHE A 690 21.82 -16.58 36.94
CA PHE A 690 21.40 -15.22 37.19
C PHE A 690 22.03 -14.25 36.22
N LYS A 691 21.22 -13.35 35.62
CA LYS A 691 21.67 -12.27 34.76
C LYS A 691 21.27 -10.92 35.36
N GLU A 692 22.24 -10.02 35.47
CA GLU A 692 22.04 -8.67 36.00
C GLU A 692 21.48 -7.73 34.92
N LYS A 693 21.67 -8.07 33.62
CA LYS A 693 21.29 -7.25 32.51
C LYS A 693 20.75 -8.10 31.37
N SER A 694 19.74 -7.60 30.68
CA SER A 694 19.16 -8.31 29.54
C SER A 694 20.01 -8.14 28.27
N VAL A 695 19.82 -9.05 27.31
CA VAL A 695 20.06 -8.74 25.90
C VAL A 695 19.08 -7.65 25.44
N ALA A 696 19.32 -7.04 24.27
CA ALA A 696 18.35 -6.12 23.69
C ALA A 696 16.95 -6.75 23.64
N ASN A 697 15.99 -6.14 24.33
CA ASN A 697 14.67 -6.71 24.57
C ASN A 697 13.58 -5.65 24.46
N LYS A 698 12.33 -6.09 24.45
CA LYS A 698 11.13 -5.22 24.36
C LYS A 698 10.03 -5.74 25.27
N MET A 699 9.27 -4.80 25.85
CA MET A 699 8.05 -5.09 26.58
C MET A 699 7.05 -3.96 26.38
N ILE A 700 5.76 -4.27 26.55
CA ILE A 700 4.67 -3.28 26.48
C ILE A 700 3.95 -3.29 27.83
N VAL A 701 3.68 -2.10 28.37
CA VAL A 701 2.94 -1.89 29.61
C VAL A 701 1.68 -1.11 29.30
N ILE A 702 0.52 -1.64 29.71
CA ILE A 702 -0.81 -1.07 29.57
C ILE A 702 -1.42 -0.95 30.97
N SER A 703 -1.95 0.20 31.31
CA SER A 703 -2.49 0.49 32.65
C SER A 703 -3.98 0.18 32.80
N ASP A 704 -4.46 -0.78 32.01
CA ASP A 704 -5.84 -1.28 32.06
C ASP A 704 -5.88 -2.75 31.63
N GLY A 705 -6.26 -3.62 32.54
CA GLY A 705 -6.38 -5.05 32.30
C GLY A 705 -7.67 -5.44 31.57
N ASP A 706 -8.67 -4.58 31.55
CA ASP A 706 -9.93 -4.84 30.84
C ASP A 706 -9.79 -4.66 29.30
N VAL A 707 -8.73 -4.04 28.83
CA VAL A 707 -8.43 -3.89 27.39
C VAL A 707 -8.34 -5.25 26.67
N ILE A 708 -7.90 -6.33 27.38
CA ILE A 708 -7.79 -7.69 26.81
C ILE A 708 -9.02 -8.56 27.13
N LYS A 709 -9.96 -8.08 27.95
CA LYS A 709 -11.10 -8.86 28.44
C LYS A 709 -12.25 -8.84 27.46
N ASN A 710 -12.64 -10.01 26.97
CA ASN A 710 -13.87 -10.15 26.19
C ASN A 710 -15.10 -10.39 27.10
N LYS A 711 -16.28 -10.00 26.64
CA LYS A 711 -17.53 -10.32 27.33
C LYS A 711 -17.84 -11.81 27.18
N TYR A 712 -18.38 -12.39 28.25
CA TYR A 712 -18.77 -13.80 28.35
C TYR A 712 -20.14 -13.93 29.00
N LYS A 713 -21.01 -14.68 28.35
CA LYS A 713 -22.36 -14.95 28.88
C LYS A 713 -22.39 -16.32 29.57
N ALA A 714 -22.23 -16.35 30.87
CA ALA A 714 -22.10 -17.57 31.64
C ALA A 714 -23.30 -18.54 31.47
N SER A 715 -24.53 -18.02 31.22
CA SER A 715 -25.73 -18.83 31.05
C SER A 715 -25.77 -19.66 29.77
N THR A 716 -25.09 -19.19 28.68
CA THR A 716 -25.08 -19.86 27.37
C THR A 716 -23.69 -20.38 26.98
N GLY A 717 -22.65 -20.00 27.71
CA GLY A 717 -21.25 -20.26 27.33
C GLY A 717 -20.78 -19.43 26.14
N GLU A 718 -21.52 -18.41 25.75
CA GLU A 718 -21.22 -17.57 24.56
C GLU A 718 -20.09 -16.57 24.85
N VAL A 719 -19.08 -16.59 24.00
CA VAL A 719 -17.95 -15.66 24.03
C VAL A 719 -18.18 -14.60 22.98
N PHE A 720 -18.21 -13.32 23.37
CA PHE A 720 -18.31 -12.20 22.45
C PHE A 720 -16.94 -11.79 21.94
N PRO A 721 -16.84 -11.23 20.71
CA PRO A 721 -15.58 -10.70 20.19
C PRO A 721 -14.97 -9.65 21.13
N LEU A 722 -13.65 -9.68 21.30
CA LEU A 722 -12.94 -8.68 22.11
C LEU A 722 -13.13 -7.27 21.53
N GLY A 723 -13.57 -6.34 22.38
CA GLY A 723 -13.94 -4.98 22.02
C GLY A 723 -15.39 -4.82 21.56
N PHE A 724 -16.20 -5.89 21.52
CA PHE A 724 -17.61 -5.78 21.20
C PHE A 724 -18.41 -5.15 22.35
N ASP A 725 -19.12 -4.09 22.04
CA ASP A 725 -20.04 -3.43 22.97
C ASP A 725 -21.48 -3.87 22.71
N THR A 726 -22.05 -4.52 23.69
CA THR A 726 -23.42 -5.09 23.60
C THR A 726 -24.52 -4.03 23.60
N TYR A 727 -24.24 -2.79 23.99
CA TYR A 727 -25.23 -1.72 24.03
C TYR A 727 -25.31 -0.94 22.73
N THR A 728 -24.18 -0.67 22.13
CA THR A 728 -24.07 0.06 20.86
C THR A 728 -23.94 -0.87 19.65
N GLU A 729 -23.78 -2.19 19.87
CA GLU A 729 -23.50 -3.20 18.85
C GLU A 729 -22.26 -2.91 18.00
N GLN A 730 -21.33 -2.11 18.53
CA GLN A 730 -20.11 -1.71 17.87
C GLN A 730 -18.92 -2.53 18.35
N THR A 731 -17.93 -2.72 17.46
CA THR A 731 -16.68 -3.40 17.81
C THR A 731 -15.52 -2.43 17.77
N TYR A 732 -14.88 -2.22 18.89
CA TYR A 732 -13.68 -1.38 19.06
C TYR A 732 -12.41 -2.11 18.65
N GLY A 733 -11.28 -1.39 18.61
CA GLY A 733 -9.99 -1.88 18.11
C GLY A 733 -9.20 -2.78 19.07
N ASN A 734 -9.75 -3.16 20.22
CA ASN A 734 -9.05 -3.87 21.30
C ASN A 734 -8.37 -5.16 20.83
N LYS A 735 -9.11 -6.05 20.12
CA LYS A 735 -8.56 -7.31 19.60
C LYS A 735 -7.35 -7.10 18.73
N LYS A 736 -7.46 -6.16 17.79
CA LYS A 736 -6.37 -5.85 16.84
C LYS A 736 -5.18 -5.21 17.54
N PHE A 737 -5.42 -4.37 18.56
CA PHE A 737 -4.36 -3.76 19.38
C PHE A 737 -3.55 -4.82 20.12
N ILE A 738 -4.18 -5.73 20.84
CA ILE A 738 -3.49 -6.79 21.58
C ILE A 738 -2.74 -7.74 20.63
N LEU A 739 -3.37 -8.13 19.50
CA LEU A 739 -2.69 -8.92 18.46
C LEU A 739 -1.42 -8.20 17.95
N ASN A 740 -1.53 -6.91 17.68
CA ASN A 740 -0.38 -6.14 17.21
C ASN A 740 0.71 -6.02 18.28
N CYS A 741 0.33 -5.86 19.56
CA CYS A 741 1.29 -5.85 20.68
C CYS A 741 2.10 -7.16 20.72
N VAL A 742 1.42 -8.30 20.73
CA VAL A 742 2.08 -9.60 20.79
C VAL A 742 2.90 -9.88 19.53
N ASN A 743 2.35 -9.57 18.36
CA ASN A 743 3.07 -9.70 17.10
C ASN A 743 4.34 -8.83 17.07
N TYR A 744 4.28 -7.57 17.56
CA TYR A 744 5.44 -6.71 17.63
C TYR A 744 6.50 -7.22 18.61
N LEU A 745 6.07 -7.74 19.75
CA LEU A 745 6.98 -8.32 20.75
C LEU A 745 7.70 -9.56 20.20
N CYS A 746 6.97 -10.43 19.49
CA CYS A 746 7.48 -11.70 18.97
C CYS A 746 8.11 -11.59 17.58
N ASP A 747 7.93 -10.46 16.89
CA ASP A 747 8.42 -10.27 15.51
C ASP A 747 9.93 -10.01 15.48
N ASP A 748 10.70 -11.04 15.15
CA ASP A 748 12.13 -10.92 14.91
C ASP A 748 12.44 -10.51 13.44
N SER A 749 11.45 -10.63 12.55
CA SER A 749 11.59 -10.28 11.14
C SER A 749 11.40 -8.78 10.84
N GLY A 750 10.72 -8.04 11.72
CA GLY A 750 10.35 -6.64 11.52
C GLY A 750 9.20 -6.42 10.52
N LEU A 751 8.43 -7.47 10.19
CA LEU A 751 7.33 -7.38 9.22
C LEU A 751 6.26 -6.36 9.65
N ILE A 752 6.00 -6.23 10.95
CA ILE A 752 5.02 -5.25 11.44
C ILE A 752 5.44 -3.79 11.15
N SER A 753 6.74 -3.54 10.96
CA SER A 753 7.23 -2.20 10.57
C SER A 753 6.79 -1.77 9.17
N VAL A 754 6.37 -2.71 8.32
CA VAL A 754 5.81 -2.43 6.99
C VAL A 754 4.57 -1.56 7.08
N ARG A 755 3.76 -1.70 8.14
CA ARG A 755 2.59 -0.85 8.43
C ARG A 755 2.95 0.62 8.71
N ALA A 756 4.20 0.93 9.04
CA ALA A 756 4.64 2.30 9.29
C ALA A 756 4.84 3.13 8.00
N ARG A 757 4.73 2.52 6.81
CA ARG A 757 4.83 3.25 5.55
C ARG A 757 3.60 4.13 5.33
N GLU A 758 3.84 5.44 5.29
CA GLU A 758 2.81 6.44 4.99
C GLU A 758 2.67 6.59 3.47
N LEU A 759 1.51 6.30 2.93
CA LEU A 759 1.16 6.61 1.54
C LEU A 759 0.35 7.91 1.52
N LYS A 760 1.01 9.04 1.30
CA LYS A 760 0.31 10.34 1.22
C LYS A 760 -0.68 10.37 0.07
N ILE A 761 -1.95 10.59 0.39
CA ILE A 761 -2.98 10.80 -0.61
C ILE A 761 -2.92 12.25 -1.03
N ARG A 762 -2.67 12.46 -2.30
CA ARG A 762 -2.59 13.77 -2.90
C ARG A 762 -3.92 14.12 -3.54
N LEU A 763 -4.66 15.03 -2.92
CA LEU A 763 -5.96 15.48 -3.41
C LEU A 763 -5.85 16.85 -4.08
N LEU A 764 -6.79 17.11 -4.99
CA LEU A 764 -7.00 18.42 -5.56
C LEU A 764 -7.91 19.28 -4.66
N ASP A 765 -7.75 20.60 -4.73
CA ASP A 765 -8.61 21.58 -4.03
C ASP A 765 -9.99 21.65 -4.69
N LYS A 766 -10.97 20.94 -4.11
CA LYS A 766 -12.35 20.89 -4.60
C LYS A 766 -12.99 22.27 -4.68
N LYS A 767 -12.69 23.20 -3.74
CA LYS A 767 -13.23 24.56 -3.74
C LYS A 767 -12.70 25.38 -4.90
N LYS A 768 -11.41 25.24 -5.19
CA LYS A 768 -10.75 25.91 -6.29
C LYS A 768 -11.22 25.38 -7.64
N ILE A 769 -11.39 24.06 -7.76
CA ILE A 769 -11.96 23.43 -8.96
C ILE A 769 -13.38 23.94 -9.22
N ALA A 770 -14.26 23.95 -8.22
CA ALA A 770 -15.65 24.40 -8.39
C ALA A 770 -15.74 25.83 -8.89
N LYS A 771 -14.83 26.72 -8.44
CA LYS A 771 -14.83 28.15 -8.87
C LYS A 771 -14.16 28.39 -10.21
N GLN A 772 -13.15 27.61 -10.59
CA GLN A 772 -12.25 27.90 -11.71
C GLN A 772 -12.19 26.79 -12.77
N ARG A 773 -13.14 25.83 -12.76
CA ARG A 773 -13.15 24.67 -13.64
C ARG A 773 -12.94 25.04 -15.11
N LEU A 774 -13.73 25.96 -15.64
CA LEU A 774 -13.64 26.39 -17.04
C LEU A 774 -12.26 27.01 -17.37
N GLN A 775 -11.69 27.77 -16.44
CA GLN A 775 -10.36 28.39 -16.65
C GLN A 775 -9.28 27.33 -16.80
N TRP A 776 -9.28 26.30 -15.91
CA TRP A 776 -8.32 25.21 -15.98
C TRP A 776 -8.53 24.31 -17.19
N GLN A 777 -9.77 24.08 -17.62
CA GLN A 777 -10.09 23.38 -18.87
C GLN A 777 -9.54 24.13 -20.08
N LEU A 778 -9.84 25.42 -20.19
CA LEU A 778 -9.33 26.25 -21.30
C LEU A 778 -7.81 26.34 -21.30
N LEU A 779 -7.19 26.55 -20.13
CA LEU A 779 -5.74 26.64 -20.02
C LEU A 779 -5.07 25.34 -20.49
N ASN A 780 -5.53 24.20 -20.05
CA ASN A 780 -4.89 22.91 -20.36
C ASN A 780 -5.18 22.38 -21.78
N VAL A 781 -6.30 22.78 -22.39
CA VAL A 781 -6.59 22.42 -23.78
C VAL A 781 -5.98 23.41 -24.76
N ALA A 782 -6.17 24.72 -24.51
CA ALA A 782 -5.79 25.74 -25.49
C ALA A 782 -4.29 26.08 -25.41
N LEU A 783 -3.71 26.25 -24.21
CA LEU A 783 -2.32 26.71 -24.05
C LEU A 783 -1.30 25.80 -24.72
N PRO A 784 -1.32 24.47 -24.59
CA PRO A 784 -0.38 23.59 -25.28
C PRO A 784 -0.45 23.73 -26.80
N VAL A 785 -1.66 23.85 -27.36
CA VAL A 785 -1.88 24.03 -28.82
C VAL A 785 -1.40 25.41 -29.26
N VAL A 786 -1.70 26.47 -28.51
CA VAL A 786 -1.26 27.85 -28.80
C VAL A 786 0.27 27.94 -28.78
N LEU A 787 0.94 27.29 -27.84
CA LEU A 787 2.41 27.25 -27.79
C LEU A 787 3.01 26.69 -29.08
N ILE A 788 2.44 25.61 -29.60
CA ILE A 788 2.89 25.02 -30.87
C ILE A 788 2.60 25.93 -32.06
N ILE A 789 1.45 26.61 -32.10
CA ILE A 789 1.11 27.59 -33.16
C ILE A 789 2.07 28.77 -33.11
N ILE A 790 2.33 29.35 -31.93
CA ILE A 790 3.26 30.45 -31.76
C ILE A 790 4.67 30.04 -32.24
N PHE A 791 5.12 28.85 -31.81
CA PHE A 791 6.42 28.31 -32.26
C PHE A 791 6.46 28.22 -33.80
N GLY A 792 5.40 27.72 -34.44
CA GLY A 792 5.30 27.63 -35.91
C GLY A 792 5.37 29.00 -36.60
N ILE A 793 4.69 30.01 -36.07
CA ILE A 793 4.73 31.39 -36.59
C ILE A 793 6.14 31.96 -36.44
N VAL A 794 6.75 31.86 -35.26
CA VAL A 794 8.12 32.35 -34.99
C VAL A 794 9.12 31.69 -35.94
N GLN A 795 9.06 30.36 -36.09
CA GLN A 795 9.90 29.59 -36.99
C GLN A 795 9.77 30.10 -38.46
N THR A 796 8.51 30.31 -38.88
CA THR A 796 8.23 30.82 -40.23
C THR A 796 8.77 32.23 -40.45
N VAL A 797 8.62 33.13 -39.46
CA VAL A 797 9.15 34.50 -39.53
C VAL A 797 10.69 34.50 -39.52
N LEU A 798 11.31 33.72 -38.66
CA LEU A 798 12.77 33.60 -38.63
C LEU A 798 13.34 33.05 -39.94
N ARG A 799 12.65 32.08 -40.54
CA ARG A 799 13.00 31.53 -41.85
C ARG A 799 12.89 32.58 -42.95
N LYS A 800 11.75 33.33 -43.02
CA LYS A 800 11.60 34.44 -43.99
C LYS A 800 12.70 35.46 -43.85
N ARG A 801 13.05 35.88 -42.63
CA ARG A 801 14.16 36.84 -42.42
C ARG A 801 15.52 36.30 -42.83
N ARG A 802 15.74 34.96 -42.77
CA ARG A 802 17.04 34.35 -43.11
C ARG A 802 17.24 34.07 -44.61
N TYR A 803 16.13 33.79 -45.33
CA TYR A 803 16.18 33.29 -46.71
C TYR A 803 15.41 34.17 -47.74
N ALA A 804 14.66 35.18 -47.30
CA ALA A 804 13.92 36.09 -48.18
C ALA A 804 14.56 37.50 -48.26
N LYS A 805 15.92 37.56 -48.18
CA LYS A 805 16.69 38.72 -48.54
C LYS A 805 17.12 38.59 -49.97
#